data_195aa9f228c0ee6b681fcf8693792b7a
#
_entry.id   195aa9f228c0ee6b681fcf8693792b7a
#
_cell.length_a   1.000
_cell.length_b   1.000
_cell.length_c   1.000
_cell.angle_alpha   90.00
_cell.angle_beta   90.00
_cell.angle_gamma   90.00
#
_symmetry.space_group_name_H-M   'P 1'
#
loop_
_entity.id
_entity.type
_entity.pdbx_description
1 polymer ?
#
loop_
_entity_poly.entity_id
_entity_poly.type
_entity_poly.pdbx_seq_one_letter_code
_entity_poly.pdbx_strand_id
1 'polypeptide(L)'
;TMSQNKIITLDNLSMQEFDSEADLIPLLTPEDEEEMANEELPSSLPILPLRNMVLFPGVVIPITAGRDKSIKLINDANAAGKIIGVVAQKNEEDEDPTKNEIHKIGTVARILRILKMPDGNITVILQGKKRFEIDAVVSEKPYFTASVKEVEEKRPGKHDTEFLAILESIKELAIQIIKESPNIPTEATFAIKNIESQSFLINFVTSNMNLTVKEKQDLLAISALKERALETLRYMNIELQKLELKNDIQSKVRFDLDQQQREYFLHQQMKTIQEELGGASQEEEMDEMSVKAKTKKWDSITQKHFEKELSKLRRMNPQAPDFGIQRNYLELFLDLPWNEYSKDNFDLKRAQKILDRDHFGLEEVKKRMIEHLAVLKLRNDMKSPIICLTGPPGVGKTSIGRSVAEALGRKYVRISLGGLRDEAEIRGHRKTYIGAMSGRIIQSLKKAGTSNPVFVLDEIDKLSSSNQGDPSSALLEVLDPEQNNSFYDNFLEMGYDLSKVMFIATSNNMAAIQPALVDRMEVIKMSGYTTEDKIEIARQHLFPRQLKEHGLNPKDLTIGKKQLEKIIEGYTRESGVRGLEAKIAQVIRHAAKSIAMEEEYNKKVTDEDIIKTLGAARLERDKYESNDVAGVVTGLAWTSVGGDILFIESLISPGKGTMTITGNLGNVMKESATIALEYIKANADLVGINDEMLSKYNIHIHVPEGATPKDGPSAGIAMLTSLVSLLTQKRVKKNIAMTGEITLRGKVLPVGGLKEKILAAKRAGIKEIILCKENKNDIDEIKADYVQGLTFHYVTEMSEVLAIAVTNQNSKNAKKL
;
A
#
# COMPACT_ATOMS: atom_id res chain seq x y z
N THR A 1 38.33 -3.42 -23.57
CA THR A 1 37.63 -4.39 -24.43
C THR A 1 36.93 -5.40 -23.50
N MET A 2 35.70 -5.11 -23.10
CA MET A 2 34.88 -6.01 -22.30
C MET A 2 34.25 -7.07 -23.20
N SER A 3 34.66 -8.31 -23.00
CA SER A 3 34.05 -9.49 -23.61
C SER A 3 32.66 -9.69 -22.99
N GLN A 4 31.61 -9.42 -23.74
CA GLN A 4 30.24 -9.80 -23.39
C GLN A 4 30.13 -11.33 -23.50
N ASN A 5 30.16 -12.04 -22.37
CA ASN A 5 29.72 -13.42 -22.30
C ASN A 5 28.23 -13.50 -22.55
N LYS A 6 27.82 -13.84 -23.75
CA LYS A 6 26.42 -14.15 -24.07
C LYS A 6 26.04 -15.47 -23.37
N ILE A 7 25.12 -15.36 -22.44
CA ILE A 7 24.38 -16.51 -21.93
C ILE A 7 23.57 -17.05 -23.10
N ILE A 8 23.81 -18.27 -23.50
CA ILE A 8 23.02 -18.94 -24.54
C ILE A 8 21.79 -19.52 -23.83
N THR A 9 20.73 -18.72 -23.72
CA THR A 9 19.38 -19.16 -23.46
C THR A 9 18.79 -19.68 -24.79
N LEU A 10 17.67 -20.41 -24.74
CA LEU A 10 16.95 -20.88 -25.94
C LEU A 10 16.72 -19.80 -27.01
N ASP A 11 16.76 -18.54 -26.61
CA ASP A 11 16.64 -17.34 -27.47
C ASP A 11 17.78 -17.15 -28.50
N ASN A 12 18.92 -17.82 -28.33
CA ASN A 12 20.09 -17.65 -29.19
C ASN A 12 20.36 -18.85 -30.11
N LEU A 13 19.49 -19.85 -30.10
CA LEU A 13 19.48 -20.89 -31.14
C LEU A 13 18.64 -20.33 -32.33
N SER A 14 19.27 -19.42 -33.09
CA SER A 14 18.72 -19.08 -34.41
C SER A 14 18.74 -20.34 -35.27
N MET A 15 17.57 -20.79 -35.73
CA MET A 15 17.34 -21.94 -36.60
C MET A 15 18.04 -21.85 -37.99
N GLN A 16 19.00 -20.95 -38.17
CA GLN A 16 19.64 -20.72 -39.47
C GLN A 16 20.95 -21.50 -39.70
N GLU A 17 21.44 -22.27 -38.71
CA GLU A 17 22.65 -23.09 -38.88
C GLU A 17 22.47 -24.61 -38.68
N PHE A 18 21.23 -25.08 -38.57
CA PHE A 18 20.94 -26.51 -38.56
C PHE A 18 20.35 -26.90 -39.90
N ASP A 19 21.20 -27.55 -40.71
CA ASP A 19 20.78 -28.24 -41.94
C ASP A 19 19.66 -29.26 -41.60
N SER A 20 18.55 -29.13 -42.26
CA SER A 20 17.42 -29.97 -42.61
C SER A 20 17.33 -31.41 -42.03
N GLU A 21 17.51 -31.60 -40.75
CA GLU A 21 16.90 -32.68 -39.97
C GLU A 21 16.71 -32.15 -38.55
N ALA A 22 15.53 -31.62 -38.25
CA ALA A 22 15.13 -31.17 -36.93
C ALA A 22 15.10 -32.40 -36.00
N ASP A 23 16.20 -32.73 -35.36
CA ASP A 23 16.24 -33.54 -34.16
C ASP A 23 15.55 -32.73 -33.06
N LEU A 24 14.22 -32.89 -32.96
CA LEU A 24 13.40 -32.51 -31.83
C LEU A 24 14.11 -33.02 -30.58
N ILE A 25 14.36 -32.15 -29.61
CA ILE A 25 14.83 -32.53 -28.28
C ILE A 25 13.97 -33.69 -27.81
N PRO A 26 14.48 -34.87 -27.61
CA PRO A 26 13.68 -36.05 -27.28
C PRO A 26 12.99 -35.75 -25.93
N LEU A 27 11.69 -35.69 -25.92
CA LEU A 27 10.90 -35.63 -24.70
C LEU A 27 11.07 -36.97 -24.02
N LEU A 28 11.60 -36.96 -22.81
CA LEU A 28 11.83 -38.19 -22.06
C LEU A 28 10.51 -38.85 -21.73
N THR A 29 10.34 -40.10 -22.12
CA THR A 29 9.22 -40.93 -21.72
C THR A 29 9.43 -41.49 -20.32
N PRO A 30 8.39 -41.94 -19.60
CA PRO A 30 8.54 -42.63 -18.32
C PRO A 30 9.41 -43.89 -18.42
N GLU A 31 9.40 -44.58 -19.58
CA GLU A 31 10.22 -45.76 -19.86
C GLU A 31 11.72 -45.42 -19.97
N ASP A 32 12.04 -44.31 -20.67
CA ASP A 32 13.43 -43.81 -20.75
C ASP A 32 13.96 -43.42 -19.35
N GLU A 33 13.09 -42.88 -18.49
CA GLU A 33 13.44 -42.51 -17.12
C GLU A 33 13.73 -43.75 -16.25
N GLU A 34 12.95 -44.86 -16.44
CA GLU A 34 13.18 -46.12 -15.75
C GLU A 34 14.51 -46.79 -16.24
N GLU A 35 14.77 -46.74 -17.53
CA GLU A 35 16.08 -47.22 -18.05
C GLU A 35 17.24 -46.38 -17.48
N MET A 36 17.14 -45.09 -17.43
CA MET A 36 18.15 -44.23 -16.80
C MET A 36 18.31 -44.49 -15.31
N ALA A 37 17.22 -44.84 -14.61
CA ALA A 37 17.24 -45.16 -13.19
C ALA A 37 17.91 -46.49 -12.89
N ASN A 38 17.93 -47.43 -13.83
CA ASN A 38 18.53 -48.76 -13.68
C ASN A 38 19.99 -48.83 -14.12
N GLU A 39 20.57 -47.80 -14.75
CA GLU A 39 22.00 -47.76 -15.08
C GLU A 39 22.85 -47.73 -13.81
N GLU A 40 23.87 -48.63 -13.72
CA GLU A 40 24.79 -48.66 -12.59
C GLU A 40 25.70 -47.41 -12.59
N LEU A 41 25.84 -46.78 -11.44
CA LEU A 41 26.72 -45.64 -11.27
C LEU A 41 28.16 -46.10 -11.13
N PRO A 42 29.12 -45.63 -11.95
CA PRO A 42 30.54 -45.91 -11.73
C PRO A 42 30.98 -45.39 -10.36
N SER A 43 31.79 -46.18 -9.66
CA SER A 43 32.30 -45.80 -8.33
C SER A 43 33.20 -44.56 -8.33
N SER A 44 33.72 -44.17 -9.50
CA SER A 44 34.57 -42.99 -9.69
C SER A 44 34.23 -42.33 -11.02
N LEU A 45 34.03 -41.00 -11.00
CA LEU A 45 33.69 -40.19 -12.18
C LEU A 45 34.65 -39.01 -12.38
N PRO A 46 34.99 -38.69 -13.65
CA PRO A 46 35.60 -37.40 -13.98
C PRO A 46 34.57 -36.29 -13.78
N ILE A 47 34.91 -35.22 -13.04
CA ILE A 47 34.00 -34.15 -12.65
C ILE A 47 34.30 -32.89 -13.47
N LEU A 48 33.28 -32.43 -14.19
CA LEU A 48 33.31 -31.19 -14.96
C LEU A 48 32.63 -30.07 -14.17
N PRO A 49 33.36 -29.06 -13.69
CA PRO A 49 32.77 -27.89 -13.03
C PRO A 49 32.10 -26.94 -14.03
N LEU A 50 30.85 -26.59 -13.81
CA LEU A 50 30.08 -25.59 -14.58
C LEU A 50 30.10 -24.26 -13.90
N ARG A 51 30.26 -23.19 -14.66
CA ARG A 51 30.35 -21.81 -14.16
C ARG A 51 28.99 -21.18 -13.84
N ASN A 52 28.09 -21.21 -14.82
CA ASN A 52 26.85 -20.40 -14.77
C ASN A 52 25.60 -21.25 -14.95
N MET A 53 25.66 -22.52 -14.81
CA MET A 53 24.50 -23.41 -15.01
C MET A 53 24.58 -24.65 -14.13
N VAL A 54 23.38 -25.19 -13.89
CA VAL A 54 23.18 -26.44 -13.16
C VAL A 54 22.54 -27.44 -14.12
N LEU A 55 23.07 -28.62 -14.24
CA LEU A 55 22.50 -29.69 -15.05
C LEU A 55 21.52 -30.50 -14.20
N PHE A 56 20.30 -30.63 -14.66
CA PHE A 56 19.27 -31.46 -14.03
C PHE A 56 19.13 -32.81 -14.74
N PRO A 57 18.71 -33.87 -14.03
CA PRO A 57 18.41 -35.16 -14.64
C PRO A 57 17.37 -35.04 -15.76
N GLY A 58 17.61 -35.74 -16.87
CA GLY A 58 16.75 -35.73 -18.04
C GLY A 58 17.01 -34.56 -19.01
N VAL A 59 17.55 -33.46 -18.53
CA VAL A 59 17.71 -32.21 -19.31
C VAL A 59 18.95 -32.32 -20.20
N VAL A 60 18.84 -31.82 -21.44
CA VAL A 60 19.92 -31.72 -22.41
C VAL A 60 20.39 -30.27 -22.50
N ILE A 61 21.67 -30.04 -22.30
CA ILE A 61 22.26 -28.70 -22.39
C ILE A 61 23.51 -28.67 -23.23
N PRO A 62 23.74 -27.63 -24.05
CA PRO A 62 25.02 -27.37 -24.69
C PRO A 62 25.95 -26.63 -23.71
N ILE A 63 27.19 -27.06 -23.59
CA ILE A 63 28.19 -26.44 -22.72
C ILE A 63 29.46 -26.17 -23.54
N THR A 64 29.95 -24.96 -23.50
CA THR A 64 31.23 -24.59 -24.14
C THR A 64 32.34 -24.64 -23.10
N ALA A 65 33.28 -25.50 -23.32
CA ALA A 65 34.49 -25.68 -22.52
C ALA A 65 35.68 -25.02 -23.20
N GLY A 66 36.24 -24.00 -22.52
CA GLY A 66 37.45 -23.30 -22.99
C GLY A 66 38.68 -23.55 -22.12
N ARG A 67 38.55 -24.29 -20.99
CA ARG A 67 39.67 -24.60 -20.10
C ARG A 67 40.37 -25.87 -20.55
N ASP A 68 41.68 -25.88 -20.60
CA ASP A 68 42.48 -27.03 -21.01
C ASP A 68 42.14 -28.30 -20.20
N LYS A 69 41.93 -28.18 -18.89
CA LYS A 69 41.50 -29.28 -18.01
C LYS A 69 40.15 -29.85 -18.41
N SER A 70 39.17 -28.97 -18.72
CA SER A 70 37.82 -29.36 -19.14
C SER A 70 37.84 -29.99 -20.54
N ILE A 71 38.60 -29.43 -21.47
CA ILE A 71 38.76 -29.94 -22.83
C ILE A 71 39.38 -31.36 -22.77
N LYS A 72 40.41 -31.54 -21.94
CA LYS A 72 41.07 -32.86 -21.76
C LYS A 72 40.11 -33.86 -21.15
N LEU A 73 39.35 -33.46 -20.08
CA LEU A 73 38.34 -34.31 -19.47
C LEU A 73 37.31 -34.80 -20.50
N ILE A 74 36.79 -33.89 -21.31
CA ILE A 74 35.73 -34.21 -22.30
C ILE A 74 36.28 -35.18 -23.34
N ASN A 75 37.49 -34.97 -23.82
CA ASN A 75 38.12 -35.84 -24.82
C ASN A 75 38.39 -37.25 -24.24
N ASP A 76 38.97 -37.33 -23.04
CA ASP A 76 39.28 -38.60 -22.36
C ASP A 76 37.97 -39.37 -22.03
N ALA A 77 36.96 -38.68 -21.53
CA ALA A 77 35.65 -39.27 -21.23
C ALA A 77 34.93 -39.77 -22.50
N ASN A 78 35.05 -39.04 -23.61
CA ASN A 78 34.43 -39.45 -24.87
C ASN A 78 35.07 -40.75 -25.42
N ALA A 79 36.33 -40.98 -25.13
CA ALA A 79 37.04 -42.22 -25.48
C ALA A 79 36.74 -43.39 -24.51
N ALA A 80 36.39 -43.10 -23.26
CA ALA A 80 36.27 -44.05 -22.17
C ALA A 80 34.83 -44.40 -21.71
N GLY A 81 33.77 -44.14 -22.51
CA GLY A 81 32.41 -44.54 -22.20
C GLY A 81 31.39 -43.39 -22.15
N LYS A 82 31.80 -42.15 -22.43
CA LYS A 82 30.96 -40.94 -22.59
C LYS A 82 30.18 -40.51 -21.33
N ILE A 83 30.61 -40.95 -20.16
CA ILE A 83 29.96 -40.62 -18.87
C ILE A 83 30.88 -39.69 -18.08
N ILE A 84 30.31 -38.57 -17.58
CA ILE A 84 31.01 -37.58 -16.74
C ILE A 84 30.10 -37.17 -15.58
N GLY A 85 30.70 -36.72 -14.48
CA GLY A 85 29.97 -36.01 -13.42
C GLY A 85 30.01 -34.51 -13.70
N VAL A 86 28.88 -33.84 -13.55
CA VAL A 86 28.76 -32.39 -13.78
C VAL A 86 28.32 -31.73 -12.49
N VAL A 87 29.02 -30.69 -12.05
CA VAL A 87 28.77 -29.99 -10.79
C VAL A 87 28.92 -28.49 -10.99
N ALA A 88 28.01 -27.69 -10.39
CA ALA A 88 28.12 -26.25 -10.45
C ALA A 88 29.24 -25.71 -9.53
N GLN A 89 29.89 -24.63 -9.93
CA GLN A 89 30.79 -23.85 -9.09
C GLN A 89 29.99 -22.99 -8.11
N LYS A 90 30.57 -22.73 -6.93
CA LYS A 90 29.93 -21.85 -5.91
C LYS A 90 30.07 -20.38 -6.23
N ASN A 91 31.16 -20.00 -6.88
CA ASN A 91 31.44 -18.65 -7.31
C ASN A 91 31.68 -18.62 -8.83
N GLU A 92 30.96 -17.76 -9.54
CA GLU A 92 31.05 -17.68 -11.00
C GLU A 92 32.33 -16.99 -11.49
N GLU A 93 33.01 -16.23 -10.64
CA GLU A 93 34.21 -15.47 -11.02
C GLU A 93 35.48 -16.34 -11.04
N ASP A 94 35.47 -17.50 -10.41
CA ASP A 94 36.65 -18.35 -10.29
C ASP A 94 36.99 -19.04 -11.63
N GLU A 95 38.18 -18.77 -12.14
CA GLU A 95 38.63 -19.37 -13.40
C GLU A 95 39.08 -20.83 -13.23
N ASP A 96 39.67 -21.21 -12.11
CA ASP A 96 40.14 -22.57 -11.82
C ASP A 96 39.71 -22.99 -10.40
N PRO A 97 38.46 -23.48 -10.22
CA PRO A 97 37.93 -23.78 -8.91
C PRO A 97 38.69 -24.89 -8.21
N THR A 98 38.87 -24.73 -6.91
CA THR A 98 39.37 -25.76 -6.02
C THR A 98 38.24 -26.72 -5.59
N LYS A 99 38.59 -27.86 -4.99
CA LYS A 99 37.61 -28.84 -4.49
C LYS A 99 36.58 -28.25 -3.50
N ASN A 100 36.90 -27.15 -2.81
CA ASN A 100 36.00 -26.49 -1.85
C ASN A 100 35.04 -25.50 -2.52
N GLU A 101 35.34 -25.11 -3.76
CA GLU A 101 34.58 -24.11 -4.53
C GLU A 101 33.56 -24.72 -5.49
N ILE A 102 33.47 -26.06 -5.51
CA ILE A 102 32.41 -26.78 -6.22
C ILE A 102 31.33 -27.25 -5.24
N HIS A 103 30.11 -27.45 -5.75
CA HIS A 103 29.02 -28.02 -4.94
C HIS A 103 29.24 -29.54 -4.78
N LYS A 104 28.68 -30.11 -3.72
CA LYS A 104 28.81 -31.56 -3.46
C LYS A 104 27.86 -32.43 -4.27
N ILE A 105 26.69 -31.87 -4.59
CA ILE A 105 25.64 -32.57 -5.35
C ILE A 105 25.72 -32.13 -6.80
N GLY A 106 25.76 -33.10 -7.70
CA GLY A 106 25.79 -32.89 -9.14
C GLY A 106 24.94 -33.90 -9.89
N THR A 107 25.05 -33.85 -11.20
CA THR A 107 24.32 -34.76 -12.11
C THR A 107 25.29 -35.54 -12.99
N VAL A 108 25.13 -36.84 -13.03
CA VAL A 108 25.84 -37.70 -14.00
C VAL A 108 25.33 -37.35 -15.38
N ALA A 109 26.24 -37.07 -16.29
CA ALA A 109 25.91 -36.68 -17.66
C ALA A 109 26.51 -37.62 -18.68
N ARG A 110 25.75 -37.87 -19.75
CA ARG A 110 26.22 -38.57 -20.93
C ARG A 110 26.59 -37.58 -22.02
N ILE A 111 27.70 -37.71 -22.63
CA ILE A 111 28.14 -36.92 -23.80
C ILE A 111 27.39 -37.44 -25.03
N LEU A 112 26.48 -36.60 -25.57
CA LEU A 112 25.75 -36.93 -26.79
C LEU A 112 26.52 -36.55 -28.05
N ARG A 113 27.07 -35.32 -28.10
CA ARG A 113 27.78 -34.79 -29.27
C ARG A 113 28.90 -33.82 -28.84
N ILE A 114 29.96 -33.77 -29.59
CA ILE A 114 31.05 -32.82 -29.37
C ILE A 114 31.23 -32.02 -30.68
N LEU A 115 31.23 -30.70 -30.56
CA LEU A 115 31.46 -29.78 -31.67
C LEU A 115 32.73 -28.97 -31.38
N LYS A 116 33.69 -29.02 -32.27
CA LYS A 116 34.91 -28.23 -32.18
C LYS A 116 34.67 -26.86 -32.81
N MET A 117 34.88 -25.83 -32.05
CA MET A 117 34.70 -24.44 -32.53
C MET A 117 36.02 -23.91 -33.17
N PRO A 118 35.93 -22.98 -34.11
CA PRO A 118 37.11 -22.40 -34.77
C PRO A 118 38.07 -21.62 -33.84
N ASP A 119 37.57 -21.19 -32.67
CA ASP A 119 38.34 -20.47 -31.64
C ASP A 119 39.14 -21.39 -30.70
N GLY A 120 39.12 -22.71 -30.95
CA GLY A 120 39.78 -23.71 -30.12
C GLY A 120 38.97 -24.23 -28.94
N ASN A 121 37.81 -23.64 -28.67
CA ASN A 121 36.87 -24.13 -27.65
C ASN A 121 36.13 -25.39 -28.15
N ILE A 122 35.62 -26.16 -27.20
CA ILE A 122 34.78 -27.33 -27.50
C ILE A 122 33.38 -27.11 -26.92
N THR A 123 32.37 -27.20 -27.79
CA THR A 123 30.96 -27.25 -27.31
C THR A 123 30.56 -28.70 -27.23
N VAL A 124 30.11 -29.12 -26.07
CA VAL A 124 29.62 -30.46 -25.80
C VAL A 124 28.15 -30.46 -25.46
N ILE A 125 27.38 -31.33 -26.07
CA ILE A 125 25.97 -31.52 -25.73
C ILE A 125 25.91 -32.64 -24.69
N LEU A 126 25.42 -32.28 -23.49
CA LEU A 126 25.32 -33.18 -22.36
C LEU A 126 23.85 -33.47 -22.02
N GLN A 127 23.58 -34.75 -21.75
CA GLN A 127 22.29 -35.17 -21.19
C GLN A 127 22.49 -35.60 -19.74
N GLY A 128 21.76 -34.95 -18.82
CA GLY A 128 21.74 -35.33 -17.42
C GLY A 128 21.06 -36.71 -17.21
N LYS A 129 21.64 -37.54 -16.34
CA LYS A 129 21.08 -38.87 -16.05
C LYS A 129 20.55 -38.95 -14.62
N LYS A 130 21.45 -39.12 -13.66
CA LYS A 130 21.15 -39.31 -12.24
C LYS A 130 21.87 -38.28 -11.39
N ARG A 131 21.33 -38.00 -10.22
CA ARG A 131 22.02 -37.18 -9.21
C ARG A 131 23.04 -38.00 -8.46
N PHE A 132 24.14 -37.34 -8.14
CA PHE A 132 25.19 -37.95 -7.29
C PHE A 132 25.66 -36.95 -6.25
N GLU A 133 26.21 -37.49 -5.16
CA GLU A 133 26.93 -36.71 -4.16
C GLU A 133 28.42 -37.11 -4.21
N ILE A 134 29.31 -36.10 -4.17
CA ILE A 134 30.74 -36.31 -4.08
C ILE A 134 31.07 -36.78 -2.66
N ASP A 135 31.59 -38.01 -2.54
CA ASP A 135 32.07 -38.58 -1.29
C ASP A 135 33.50 -38.10 -0.99
N ALA A 136 34.40 -38.27 -1.95
CA ALA A 136 35.77 -37.81 -1.86
C ALA A 136 36.36 -37.48 -3.24
N VAL A 137 37.15 -36.41 -3.33
CA VAL A 137 37.94 -36.11 -4.54
C VAL A 137 39.17 -37.00 -4.52
N VAL A 138 39.27 -37.88 -5.50
CA VAL A 138 40.38 -38.86 -5.64
C VAL A 138 41.62 -38.22 -6.29
N SER A 139 41.44 -37.37 -7.29
CA SER A 139 42.52 -36.66 -7.99
C SER A 139 42.06 -35.28 -8.47
N GLU A 140 42.96 -34.31 -8.41
CA GLU A 140 42.76 -32.96 -8.96
C GLU A 140 43.49 -32.73 -10.28
N LYS A 141 44.40 -33.63 -10.65
CA LYS A 141 45.16 -33.55 -11.91
C LYS A 141 45.10 -34.88 -12.69
N PRO A 142 44.93 -34.84 -14.04
CA PRO A 142 44.89 -33.65 -14.91
C PRO A 142 43.55 -32.89 -14.84
N TYR A 143 42.49 -33.48 -14.31
CA TYR A 143 41.19 -32.92 -14.01
C TYR A 143 40.63 -33.57 -12.75
N PHE A 144 39.52 -33.05 -12.25
CA PHE A 144 38.89 -33.62 -11.06
C PHE A 144 38.35 -35.02 -11.34
N THR A 145 38.73 -35.97 -10.47
CA THR A 145 38.13 -37.30 -10.41
C THR A 145 37.63 -37.51 -8.99
N ALA A 146 36.39 -37.90 -8.81
CA ALA A 146 35.78 -38.08 -7.50
C ALA A 146 35.12 -39.46 -7.38
N SER A 147 35.18 -40.00 -6.15
CA SER A 147 34.30 -41.08 -5.71
C SER A 147 32.93 -40.50 -5.45
N VAL A 148 31.89 -41.16 -5.95
CA VAL A 148 30.52 -40.61 -5.94
C VAL A 148 29.56 -41.66 -5.38
N LYS A 149 28.50 -41.12 -4.72
CA LYS A 149 27.37 -41.93 -4.24
C LYS A 149 26.11 -41.46 -4.94
N GLU A 150 25.23 -42.39 -5.28
CA GLU A 150 23.93 -42.07 -5.84
C GLU A 150 23.03 -41.33 -4.80
N VAL A 151 22.35 -40.28 -5.23
CA VAL A 151 21.33 -39.61 -4.43
C VAL A 151 19.99 -40.13 -4.87
N GLU A 152 19.38 -40.98 -4.08
CA GLU A 152 18.06 -41.55 -4.34
C GLU A 152 16.98 -40.44 -4.35
N GLU A 153 16.08 -40.50 -5.32
CA GLU A 153 14.93 -39.61 -5.41
C GLU A 153 13.76 -40.23 -4.67
N LYS A 154 13.30 -39.55 -3.60
CA LYS A 154 12.10 -39.95 -2.86
C LYS A 154 10.86 -39.51 -3.63
N ARG A 155 10.23 -40.46 -4.32
CA ARG A 155 9.03 -40.23 -5.11
C ARG A 155 7.77 -40.34 -4.23
N PRO A 156 6.78 -39.46 -4.39
CA PRO A 156 5.49 -39.61 -3.72
C PRO A 156 4.72 -40.82 -4.27
N GLY A 157 3.74 -41.29 -3.51
CA GLY A 157 2.90 -42.44 -3.94
C GLY A 157 2.13 -42.15 -5.22
N LYS A 158 1.85 -43.20 -6.04
CA LYS A 158 1.16 -43.03 -7.33
C LYS A 158 -0.21 -42.35 -7.26
N HIS A 159 -0.83 -42.22 -6.08
CA HIS A 159 -2.16 -41.63 -5.86
C HIS A 159 -2.10 -40.40 -4.93
N ASP A 160 -0.94 -39.74 -4.79
CA ASP A 160 -0.85 -38.49 -4.03
C ASP A 160 -1.53 -37.36 -4.83
N THR A 161 -2.79 -37.08 -4.47
CA THR A 161 -3.61 -36.07 -5.13
C THR A 161 -3.05 -34.67 -5.01
N GLU A 162 -2.37 -34.36 -3.90
CA GLU A 162 -1.74 -33.07 -3.68
C GLU A 162 -0.54 -32.87 -4.62
N PHE A 163 0.27 -33.90 -4.79
CA PHE A 163 1.40 -33.85 -5.71
C PHE A 163 0.95 -33.72 -7.18
N LEU A 164 -0.11 -34.43 -7.58
CA LEU A 164 -0.69 -34.27 -8.92
C LEU A 164 -1.23 -32.86 -9.17
N ALA A 165 -1.88 -32.25 -8.18
CA ALA A 165 -2.35 -30.86 -8.27
C ALA A 165 -1.17 -29.87 -8.39
N ILE A 166 -0.06 -30.10 -7.69
CA ILE A 166 1.15 -29.29 -7.82
C ILE A 166 1.72 -29.36 -9.22
N LEU A 167 1.79 -30.56 -9.81
CA LEU A 167 2.30 -30.74 -11.17
C LEU A 167 1.41 -30.05 -12.22
N GLU A 168 0.10 -30.11 -12.04
CA GLU A 168 -0.85 -29.41 -12.92
C GLU A 168 -0.68 -27.90 -12.81
N SER A 169 -0.54 -27.37 -11.60
CA SER A 169 -0.22 -25.95 -11.35
C SER A 169 1.12 -25.53 -11.97
N ILE A 170 2.14 -26.38 -11.92
CA ILE A 170 3.42 -26.12 -12.59
C ILE A 170 3.24 -26.01 -14.11
N LYS A 171 2.48 -26.93 -14.73
CA LYS A 171 2.17 -26.86 -16.16
C LYS A 171 1.42 -25.58 -16.54
N GLU A 172 0.39 -25.23 -15.78
CA GLU A 172 -0.41 -24.01 -16.01
C GLU A 172 0.44 -22.74 -15.88
N LEU A 173 1.22 -22.62 -14.82
CA LEU A 173 2.11 -21.46 -14.61
C LEU A 173 3.19 -21.39 -15.69
N ALA A 174 3.78 -22.53 -16.10
CA ALA A 174 4.75 -22.53 -17.18
C ALA A 174 4.15 -21.98 -18.49
N ILE A 175 2.92 -22.35 -18.80
CA ILE A 175 2.18 -21.84 -19.95
C ILE A 175 1.91 -20.35 -19.83
N GLN A 176 1.57 -19.86 -18.64
CA GLN A 176 1.37 -18.42 -18.38
C GLN A 176 2.67 -17.64 -18.54
N ILE A 177 3.77 -18.12 -17.95
CA ILE A 177 5.09 -17.50 -18.08
C ILE A 177 5.53 -17.43 -19.54
N ILE A 178 5.30 -18.50 -20.34
CA ILE A 178 5.60 -18.50 -21.79
C ILE A 178 4.78 -17.46 -22.54
N LYS A 179 3.49 -17.28 -22.20
CA LYS A 179 2.61 -16.27 -22.84
C LYS A 179 3.03 -14.84 -22.49
N GLU A 180 3.44 -14.61 -21.25
CA GLU A 180 3.86 -13.29 -20.78
C GLU A 180 5.30 -12.94 -21.18
N SER A 181 6.09 -13.91 -21.59
CA SER A 181 7.49 -13.72 -21.99
C SER A 181 7.61 -13.44 -23.48
N PRO A 182 8.02 -12.23 -23.91
CA PRO A 182 8.13 -11.92 -25.35
C PRO A 182 9.24 -12.68 -26.06
N ASN A 183 10.14 -13.32 -25.30
CA ASN A 183 11.35 -13.96 -25.83
C ASN A 183 11.23 -15.48 -25.94
N ILE A 184 10.13 -16.09 -25.49
CA ILE A 184 9.94 -17.55 -25.54
C ILE A 184 8.97 -17.88 -26.65
N PRO A 185 9.34 -18.75 -27.61
CA PRO A 185 8.45 -19.16 -28.69
C PRO A 185 7.18 -19.85 -28.14
N THR A 186 6.04 -19.57 -28.74
CA THR A 186 4.75 -20.13 -28.32
C THR A 186 4.69 -21.67 -28.46
N GLU A 187 5.54 -22.23 -29.31
CA GLU A 187 5.72 -23.66 -29.53
C GLU A 187 6.22 -24.38 -28.27
N ALA A 188 6.94 -23.69 -27.38
CA ALA A 188 7.36 -24.22 -26.08
C ALA A 188 6.17 -24.69 -25.21
N THR A 189 4.98 -24.08 -25.40
CA THR A 189 3.75 -24.51 -24.74
C THR A 189 3.36 -25.96 -25.11
N PHE A 190 3.62 -26.37 -26.35
CA PHE A 190 3.36 -27.74 -26.81
C PHE A 190 4.29 -28.75 -26.12
N ALA A 191 5.56 -28.38 -25.95
CA ALA A 191 6.52 -29.22 -25.25
C ALA A 191 6.10 -29.46 -23.79
N ILE A 192 5.77 -28.40 -23.05
CA ILE A 192 5.33 -28.51 -21.65
C ILE A 192 4.08 -29.40 -21.48
N LYS A 193 3.10 -29.25 -22.39
CA LYS A 193 1.88 -30.07 -22.32
C LYS A 193 2.12 -31.55 -22.53
N ASN A 194 3.07 -31.92 -23.37
CA ASN A 194 3.36 -33.28 -23.77
C ASN A 194 4.39 -34.00 -22.90
N ILE A 195 4.94 -33.34 -21.86
CA ILE A 195 5.81 -34.01 -20.90
C ILE A 195 4.97 -34.91 -20.01
N GLU A 196 5.25 -36.22 -20.07
CA GLU A 196 4.56 -37.24 -19.28
C GLU A 196 5.32 -37.58 -18.00
N SER A 197 6.66 -37.53 -18.01
CA SER A 197 7.45 -37.78 -16.81
C SER A 197 7.34 -36.65 -15.80
N GLN A 198 6.95 -37.00 -14.58
CA GLN A 198 6.73 -36.04 -13.49
C GLN A 198 8.06 -35.42 -13.03
N SER A 199 9.12 -36.24 -12.88
CA SER A 199 10.44 -35.75 -12.47
C SER A 199 11.09 -34.92 -13.57
N PHE A 200 10.95 -35.33 -14.82
CA PHE A 200 11.47 -34.57 -15.95
C PHE A 200 10.77 -33.20 -16.10
N LEU A 201 9.45 -33.14 -15.91
CA LEU A 201 8.73 -31.85 -15.96
C LEU A 201 9.32 -30.85 -14.95
N ILE A 202 9.47 -31.26 -13.70
CA ILE A 202 10.02 -30.38 -12.64
C ILE A 202 11.45 -29.95 -12.98
N ASN A 203 12.29 -30.90 -13.38
CA ASN A 203 13.66 -30.62 -13.73
C ASN A 203 13.81 -29.73 -14.97
N PHE A 204 12.98 -29.94 -15.99
CA PHE A 204 12.96 -29.15 -17.22
C PHE A 204 12.52 -27.71 -16.95
N VAL A 205 11.45 -27.54 -16.20
CA VAL A 205 10.96 -26.20 -15.82
C VAL A 205 12.01 -25.48 -14.98
N THR A 206 12.56 -26.14 -13.96
CA THR A 206 13.60 -25.55 -13.08
C THR A 206 14.84 -25.14 -13.85
N SER A 207 15.28 -25.94 -14.80
CA SER A 207 16.45 -25.66 -15.63
C SER A 207 16.28 -24.39 -16.47
N ASN A 208 15.07 -24.17 -17.01
CA ASN A 208 14.74 -23.05 -17.91
C ASN A 208 14.27 -21.77 -17.20
N MET A 209 14.04 -21.82 -15.88
CA MET A 209 13.70 -20.63 -15.11
C MET A 209 14.88 -19.68 -14.98
N ASN A 210 14.60 -18.40 -14.88
CA ASN A 210 15.59 -17.34 -14.65
C ASN A 210 15.97 -17.24 -13.17
N LEU A 211 16.62 -18.31 -12.67
CA LEU A 211 17.11 -18.44 -11.30
C LEU A 211 18.63 -18.35 -11.25
N THR A 212 19.15 -17.88 -10.13
CA THR A 212 20.60 -17.92 -9.87
C THR A 212 21.12 -19.35 -9.79
N VAL A 213 22.42 -19.55 -10.06
CA VAL A 213 23.07 -20.87 -9.96
C VAL A 213 22.86 -21.46 -8.57
N LYS A 214 22.91 -20.65 -7.52
CA LYS A 214 22.68 -21.08 -6.14
C LYS A 214 21.26 -21.60 -5.95
N GLU A 215 20.24 -20.89 -6.39
CA GLU A 215 18.83 -21.31 -6.27
C GLU A 215 18.58 -22.61 -7.06
N LYS A 216 19.10 -22.72 -8.28
CA LYS A 216 19.04 -23.96 -9.06
C LYS A 216 19.74 -25.12 -8.36
N GLN A 217 20.89 -24.88 -7.74
CA GLN A 217 21.63 -25.88 -7.00
C GLN A 217 20.88 -26.33 -5.73
N ASP A 218 20.26 -25.40 -5.02
CA ASP A 218 19.43 -25.70 -3.85
C ASP A 218 18.25 -26.61 -4.25
N LEU A 219 17.60 -26.32 -5.39
CA LEU A 219 16.53 -27.16 -5.94
C LEU A 219 17.04 -28.55 -6.37
N LEU A 220 18.24 -28.64 -6.99
CA LEU A 220 18.85 -29.92 -7.34
C LEU A 220 19.14 -30.77 -6.08
N ALA A 221 19.48 -30.13 -4.97
CA ALA A 221 19.83 -30.81 -3.71
C ALA A 221 18.62 -31.43 -3.00
N ILE A 222 17.40 -30.96 -3.24
CA ILE A 222 16.20 -31.52 -2.62
C ILE A 222 15.95 -32.96 -3.11
N SER A 223 15.99 -33.91 -2.19
CA SER A 223 15.80 -35.33 -2.50
C SER A 223 14.34 -35.74 -2.67
N ALA A 224 13.43 -35.09 -1.94
CA ALA A 224 11.99 -35.33 -2.02
C ALA A 224 11.38 -34.62 -3.23
N LEU A 225 10.88 -35.38 -4.20
CA LEU A 225 10.32 -34.83 -5.44
C LEU A 225 9.16 -33.87 -5.20
N LYS A 226 8.32 -34.15 -4.20
CA LYS A 226 7.18 -33.28 -3.84
C LYS A 226 7.65 -31.92 -3.28
N GLU A 227 8.66 -31.90 -2.42
CA GLU A 227 9.21 -30.65 -1.89
C GLU A 227 9.88 -29.82 -2.99
N ARG A 228 10.63 -30.49 -3.90
CA ARG A 228 11.25 -29.83 -5.04
C ARG A 228 10.19 -29.22 -5.97
N ALA A 229 9.07 -29.93 -6.20
CA ALA A 229 7.96 -29.42 -6.98
C ALA A 229 7.32 -28.16 -6.33
N LEU A 230 7.12 -28.17 -5.01
CA LEU A 230 6.59 -27.02 -4.27
C LEU A 230 7.51 -25.80 -4.35
N GLU A 231 8.80 -25.99 -4.13
CA GLU A 231 9.76 -24.89 -4.26
C GLU A 231 9.87 -24.38 -5.70
N THR A 232 9.82 -25.27 -6.70
CA THR A 232 9.75 -24.87 -8.11
C THR A 232 8.50 -24.02 -8.36
N LEU A 233 7.33 -24.45 -7.90
CA LEU A 233 6.07 -23.72 -8.02
C LEU A 233 6.15 -22.32 -7.36
N ARG A 234 6.81 -22.22 -6.22
CA ARG A 234 7.02 -20.94 -5.52
C ARG A 234 7.85 -19.97 -6.36
N TYR A 235 8.96 -20.43 -6.92
CA TYR A 235 9.80 -19.61 -7.78
C TYR A 235 9.08 -19.20 -9.07
N MET A 236 8.26 -20.08 -9.65
CA MET A 236 7.46 -19.77 -10.82
C MET A 236 6.44 -18.65 -10.57
N ASN A 237 5.78 -18.67 -9.42
CA ASN A 237 4.86 -17.58 -9.04
C ASN A 237 5.60 -16.24 -8.91
N ILE A 238 6.78 -16.23 -8.33
CA ILE A 238 7.61 -15.02 -8.22
C ILE A 238 8.01 -14.51 -9.61
N GLU A 239 8.39 -15.41 -10.51
CA GLU A 239 8.78 -15.06 -11.89
C GLU A 239 7.60 -14.50 -12.68
N LEU A 240 6.42 -15.10 -12.56
CA LEU A 240 5.21 -14.62 -13.22
C LEU A 240 4.87 -13.19 -12.75
N GLN A 241 4.88 -12.94 -11.44
CA GLN A 241 4.63 -11.62 -10.89
C GLN A 241 5.62 -10.56 -11.39
N LYS A 242 6.90 -10.93 -11.52
CA LYS A 242 7.93 -10.03 -12.10
C LYS A 242 7.67 -9.73 -13.57
N LEU A 243 7.24 -10.74 -14.35
CA LEU A 243 6.92 -10.56 -15.77
C LEU A 243 5.68 -9.69 -15.97
N GLU A 244 4.62 -9.92 -15.22
CA GLU A 244 3.40 -9.11 -15.24
C GLU A 244 3.72 -7.64 -14.90
N LEU A 245 4.49 -7.41 -13.84
CA LEU A 245 4.90 -6.06 -13.45
C LEU A 245 5.77 -5.39 -14.54
N LYS A 246 6.68 -6.14 -15.15
CA LYS A 246 7.53 -5.65 -16.24
C LYS A 246 6.71 -5.29 -17.47
N ASN A 247 5.74 -6.13 -17.85
CA ASN A 247 4.85 -5.90 -18.98
C ASN A 247 3.94 -4.69 -18.74
N ASP A 248 3.41 -4.52 -17.53
CA ASP A 248 2.64 -3.36 -17.11
C ASP A 248 3.45 -2.05 -17.20
N ILE A 249 4.69 -2.08 -16.74
CA ILE A 249 5.60 -0.92 -16.85
C ILE A 249 5.91 -0.62 -18.31
N GLN A 250 6.23 -1.64 -19.11
CA GLN A 250 6.53 -1.45 -20.53
C GLN A 250 5.33 -0.95 -21.34
N SER A 251 4.11 -1.43 -21.02
CA SER A 251 2.89 -0.97 -21.68
C SER A 251 2.61 0.50 -21.37
N LYS A 252 2.80 0.92 -20.11
CA LYS A 252 2.69 2.34 -19.70
C LYS A 252 3.71 3.23 -20.38
N VAL A 253 4.97 2.79 -20.38
CA VAL A 253 6.05 3.55 -21.06
C VAL A 253 5.81 3.63 -22.58
N ARG A 254 5.30 2.57 -23.20
CA ARG A 254 4.99 2.54 -24.63
C ARG A 254 3.80 3.45 -24.95
N PHE A 255 2.77 3.44 -24.12
CA PHE A 255 1.63 4.35 -24.26
C PHE A 255 2.04 5.80 -24.13
N ASP A 256 2.90 6.13 -23.15
CA ASP A 256 3.42 7.49 -22.95
C ASP A 256 4.32 7.94 -24.11
N LEU A 257 5.15 7.02 -24.64
CA LEU A 257 5.99 7.28 -25.81
C LEU A 257 5.17 7.47 -27.10
N ASP A 258 4.16 6.61 -27.32
CA ASP A 258 3.27 6.74 -28.48
C ASP A 258 2.46 8.03 -28.43
N GLN A 259 2.03 8.44 -27.22
CA GLN A 259 1.36 9.73 -27.02
C GLN A 259 2.32 10.90 -27.29
N GLN A 260 3.53 10.86 -26.77
CA GLN A 260 4.55 11.87 -27.04
C GLN A 260 4.96 11.93 -28.51
N GLN A 261 5.12 10.78 -29.17
CA GLN A 261 5.41 10.73 -30.60
C GLN A 261 4.26 11.27 -31.45
N ARG A 262 3.02 10.94 -31.06
CA ARG A 262 1.82 11.45 -31.74
C ARG A 262 1.66 12.96 -31.55
N GLU A 263 1.89 13.48 -30.36
CA GLU A 263 1.92 14.91 -30.07
C GLU A 263 3.04 15.61 -30.85
N TYR A 264 4.24 15.01 -30.88
CA TYR A 264 5.37 15.52 -31.66
C TYR A 264 5.05 15.53 -33.15
N PHE A 265 4.47 14.46 -33.68
CA PHE A 265 4.10 14.37 -35.11
C PHE A 265 2.99 15.35 -35.48
N LEU A 266 1.99 15.50 -34.62
CA LEU A 266 0.93 16.50 -34.77
C LEU A 266 1.48 17.94 -34.70
N HIS A 267 2.43 18.19 -33.77
CA HIS A 267 3.13 19.46 -33.69
C HIS A 267 3.96 19.73 -34.94
N GLN A 268 4.61 18.72 -35.50
CA GLN A 268 5.40 18.84 -36.70
C GLN A 268 4.52 19.08 -37.92
N GLN A 269 3.39 18.36 -38.04
CA GLN A 269 2.37 18.64 -39.08
C GLN A 269 1.76 20.03 -38.92
N MET A 270 1.45 20.44 -37.71
CA MET A 270 0.94 21.79 -37.42
C MET A 270 1.96 22.86 -37.77
N LYS A 271 3.25 22.60 -37.53
CA LYS A 271 4.34 23.50 -37.90
C LYS A 271 4.49 23.63 -39.41
N THR A 272 4.45 22.53 -40.16
CA THR A 272 4.50 22.53 -41.64
C THR A 272 3.27 23.23 -42.23
N ILE A 273 2.08 22.99 -41.66
CA ILE A 273 0.85 23.67 -42.05
C ILE A 273 0.90 25.16 -41.67
N GLN A 274 1.48 25.52 -40.51
CA GLN A 274 1.69 26.92 -40.14
C GLN A 274 2.69 27.62 -41.04
N GLU A 275 3.77 26.96 -41.44
CA GLU A 275 4.74 27.48 -42.44
C GLU A 275 4.11 27.64 -43.82
N GLU A 276 3.24 26.71 -44.25
CA GLU A 276 2.48 26.82 -45.53
C GLU A 276 1.34 27.85 -45.47
N LEU A 277 0.76 28.08 -44.28
CA LEU A 277 -0.32 29.07 -44.09
C LEU A 277 0.19 30.48 -43.73
N GLY A 278 1.53 30.72 -43.75
CA GLY A 278 2.11 32.01 -43.42
C GLY A 278 2.09 32.32 -41.93
N GLY A 279 2.32 31.29 -41.08
CA GLY A 279 2.45 31.45 -39.62
C GLY A 279 3.55 32.46 -39.29
N ALA A 280 3.29 33.25 -38.25
CA ALA A 280 4.17 34.34 -37.78
C ALA A 280 5.65 33.93 -37.77
N SER A 281 6.49 34.77 -38.30
CA SER A 281 7.95 34.52 -38.28
C SER A 281 8.41 34.42 -36.83
N GLN A 282 9.48 33.66 -36.59
CA GLN A 282 10.03 33.54 -35.23
C GLN A 282 10.36 34.89 -34.59
N GLU A 283 10.68 35.90 -35.42
CA GLU A 283 10.88 37.28 -34.97
C GLU A 283 9.57 37.89 -34.49
N GLU A 284 8.44 37.63 -35.16
CA GLU A 284 7.11 38.10 -34.74
C GLU A 284 6.70 37.45 -33.40
N GLU A 285 6.96 36.14 -33.17
CA GLU A 285 6.71 35.52 -31.85
C GLU A 285 7.53 36.18 -30.73
N MET A 286 8.81 36.48 -30.96
CA MET A 286 9.67 37.16 -29.98
C MET A 286 9.23 38.59 -29.72
N ASP A 287 8.75 39.29 -30.78
CA ASP A 287 8.18 40.62 -30.64
C ASP A 287 6.85 40.60 -29.91
N GLU A 288 5.99 39.60 -30.13
CA GLU A 288 4.78 39.39 -29.33
C GLU A 288 5.12 39.14 -27.86
N MET A 289 6.13 38.32 -27.56
CA MET A 289 6.59 38.12 -26.19
C MET A 289 7.06 39.42 -25.54
N SER A 290 7.78 40.28 -26.31
CA SER A 290 8.20 41.60 -25.84
C SER A 290 7.01 42.53 -25.57
N VAL A 291 5.99 42.52 -26.43
CA VAL A 291 4.77 43.29 -26.26
C VAL A 291 3.98 42.81 -25.04
N LYS A 292 3.78 41.50 -24.88
CA LYS A 292 3.14 40.88 -23.70
C LYS A 292 3.88 41.26 -22.42
N ALA A 293 5.23 41.24 -22.43
CA ALA A 293 6.03 41.62 -21.26
C ALA A 293 5.79 43.06 -20.80
N LYS A 294 5.60 43.98 -21.73
CA LYS A 294 5.32 45.42 -21.43
C LYS A 294 3.96 45.62 -20.73
N THR A 295 3.03 44.67 -20.88
CA THR A 295 1.71 44.76 -20.25
C THR A 295 1.73 44.19 -18.81
N LYS A 296 2.79 43.49 -18.44
CA LYS A 296 2.93 42.86 -17.13
C LYS A 296 3.40 43.85 -16.06
N LYS A 297 2.93 43.65 -14.83
CA LYS A 297 3.31 44.45 -13.65
C LYS A 297 4.55 43.91 -12.98
N TRP A 298 5.65 43.86 -13.69
CA TRP A 298 6.92 43.38 -13.18
C TRP A 298 7.68 44.44 -12.38
N ASP A 299 8.48 43.99 -11.43
CA ASP A 299 9.52 44.84 -10.86
C ASP A 299 10.71 44.99 -11.79
N SER A 300 11.61 45.89 -11.48
CA SER A 300 12.77 46.17 -12.35
C SER A 300 13.75 44.99 -12.49
N ILE A 301 13.78 44.09 -11.46
CA ILE A 301 14.66 42.92 -11.47
C ILE A 301 14.10 41.86 -12.40
N THR A 302 12.82 41.54 -12.27
CA THR A 302 12.07 40.58 -13.07
C THR A 302 12.07 41.01 -14.56
N GLN A 303 11.85 42.32 -14.84
CA GLN A 303 11.89 42.82 -16.21
C GLN A 303 13.27 42.67 -16.84
N LYS A 304 14.32 43.07 -16.15
CA LYS A 304 15.70 42.95 -16.64
C LYS A 304 16.09 41.50 -16.89
N HIS A 305 15.66 40.58 -16.03
CA HIS A 305 15.92 39.15 -16.23
C HIS A 305 15.24 38.63 -17.46
N PHE A 306 13.98 38.96 -17.69
CA PHE A 306 13.23 38.56 -18.88
C PHE A 306 13.85 39.12 -20.15
N GLU A 307 14.21 40.40 -20.17
CA GLU A 307 14.85 41.04 -21.33
C GLU A 307 16.20 40.42 -21.67
N LYS A 308 16.98 40.05 -20.67
CA LYS A 308 18.24 39.34 -20.83
C LYS A 308 18.03 37.96 -21.50
N GLU A 309 17.07 37.18 -20.97
CA GLU A 309 16.79 35.84 -21.47
C GLU A 309 16.11 35.86 -22.85
N LEU A 310 15.28 36.87 -23.15
CA LEU A 310 14.73 37.11 -24.48
C LEU A 310 15.83 37.49 -25.48
N SER A 311 16.77 38.32 -25.06
CA SER A 311 17.94 38.69 -25.92
C SER A 311 18.82 37.46 -26.19
N LYS A 312 18.90 36.51 -25.24
CA LYS A 312 19.59 35.24 -25.45
C LYS A 312 18.86 34.38 -26.47
N LEU A 313 17.52 34.24 -26.38
CA LEU A 313 16.70 33.50 -27.34
C LEU A 313 16.88 34.07 -28.78
N ARG A 314 16.90 35.41 -28.94
CA ARG A 314 17.11 36.07 -30.23
C ARG A 314 18.45 35.72 -30.90
N ARG A 315 19.46 35.35 -30.09
CA ARG A 315 20.81 35.00 -30.60
C ARG A 315 21.01 33.49 -30.79
N MET A 316 20.06 32.67 -30.32
CA MET A 316 20.16 31.21 -30.42
C MET A 316 19.78 30.75 -31.84
N ASN A 317 20.43 29.68 -32.29
CA ASN A 317 20.05 29.03 -33.53
C ASN A 317 18.71 28.32 -33.33
N PRO A 318 17.66 28.62 -34.11
CA PRO A 318 16.36 27.99 -34.03
C PRO A 318 16.34 26.45 -34.16
N GLN A 319 17.34 25.91 -34.83
CA GLN A 319 17.52 24.46 -35.01
C GLN A 319 18.21 23.78 -33.80
N ALA A 320 18.70 24.55 -32.83
CA ALA A 320 19.35 24.00 -31.66
C ALA A 320 18.29 23.42 -30.67
N PRO A 321 18.53 22.26 -30.07
CA PRO A 321 17.60 21.68 -29.08
C PRO A 321 17.30 22.64 -27.92
N ASP A 322 18.26 23.43 -27.51
CA ASP A 322 18.14 24.41 -26.43
C ASP A 322 17.18 25.56 -26.73
N PHE A 323 16.92 25.86 -28.04
CA PHE A 323 15.99 26.91 -28.43
C PHE A 323 14.58 26.65 -27.91
N GLY A 324 14.08 25.42 -28.06
CA GLY A 324 12.77 25.02 -27.57
C GLY A 324 12.66 25.13 -26.05
N ILE A 325 13.72 24.78 -25.34
CA ILE A 325 13.77 24.88 -23.85
C ILE A 325 13.72 26.36 -23.45
N GLN A 326 14.49 27.22 -24.10
CA GLN A 326 14.55 28.64 -23.79
C GLN A 326 13.23 29.37 -24.13
N ARG A 327 12.59 28.97 -25.25
CA ARG A 327 11.26 29.46 -25.62
C ARG A 327 10.21 29.08 -24.58
N ASN A 328 10.11 27.80 -24.22
CA ASN A 328 9.17 27.31 -23.18
C ASN A 328 9.42 27.99 -21.83
N TYR A 329 10.67 28.28 -21.50
CA TYR A 329 11.05 29.04 -20.34
C TYR A 329 10.46 30.47 -20.35
N LEU A 330 10.60 31.19 -21.45
CA LEU A 330 10.07 32.54 -21.56
C LEU A 330 8.53 32.57 -21.62
N GLU A 331 7.92 31.58 -22.27
CA GLU A 331 6.46 31.42 -22.24
C GLU A 331 5.96 31.17 -20.81
N LEU A 332 6.61 30.27 -20.06
CA LEU A 332 6.28 30.07 -18.64
C LEU A 332 6.42 31.34 -17.83
N PHE A 333 7.52 32.11 -18.08
CA PHE A 333 7.82 33.34 -17.38
C PHE A 333 6.73 34.43 -17.61
N LEU A 334 6.23 34.52 -18.84
CA LEU A 334 5.12 35.41 -19.23
C LEU A 334 3.80 34.97 -18.66
N ASP A 335 3.56 33.66 -18.58
CA ASP A 335 2.29 33.09 -18.09
C ASP A 335 2.17 33.17 -16.58
N LEU A 336 3.28 33.35 -15.87
CA LEU A 336 3.24 33.50 -14.41
C LEU A 336 2.57 34.83 -14.00
N PRO A 337 1.74 34.79 -12.96
CA PRO A 337 1.01 35.98 -12.52
C PRO A 337 1.84 36.87 -11.60
N TRP A 338 2.99 37.36 -12.07
CA TRP A 338 3.86 38.25 -11.30
C TRP A 338 3.13 39.49 -10.81
N ASN A 339 3.04 39.67 -9.48
CA ASN A 339 2.35 40.79 -8.84
C ASN A 339 0.87 40.96 -9.25
N GLU A 340 0.23 39.90 -9.76
CA GLU A 340 -1.18 39.88 -10.07
C GLU A 340 -1.95 39.25 -8.92
N TYR A 341 -2.67 40.06 -8.14
CA TYR A 341 -3.38 39.61 -6.93
C TYR A 341 -4.88 39.67 -7.14
N SER A 342 -5.60 38.62 -6.70
CA SER A 342 -7.04 38.69 -6.54
C SER A 342 -7.40 39.60 -5.35
N LYS A 343 -8.52 40.27 -5.44
CA LYS A 343 -9.00 41.19 -4.38
C LYS A 343 -9.53 40.36 -3.19
N ASP A 344 -8.90 40.52 -2.05
CA ASP A 344 -9.28 39.78 -0.85
C ASP A 344 -10.56 40.29 -0.24
N ASN A 345 -11.42 39.37 0.18
CA ASN A 345 -12.64 39.67 0.91
C ASN A 345 -12.57 39.11 2.33
N PHE A 346 -12.27 39.94 3.29
CA PHE A 346 -12.21 39.57 4.72
C PHE A 346 -13.56 39.81 5.45
N ASP A 347 -14.70 39.55 4.80
CA ASP A 347 -15.99 39.51 5.49
C ASP A 347 -16.17 38.19 6.26
N LEU A 348 -15.87 38.24 7.56
CA LEU A 348 -15.94 37.07 8.44
C LEU A 348 -17.37 36.49 8.56
N LYS A 349 -18.41 37.35 8.47
CA LYS A 349 -19.81 36.88 8.51
C LYS A 349 -20.15 36.11 7.23
N ARG A 350 -19.67 36.56 6.09
CA ARG A 350 -19.79 35.83 4.83
C ARG A 350 -19.00 34.52 4.87
N ALA A 351 -17.77 34.55 5.38
CA ALA A 351 -16.93 33.35 5.53
C ALA A 351 -17.62 32.28 6.40
N GLN A 352 -18.19 32.70 7.54
CA GLN A 352 -18.97 31.80 8.39
C GLN A 352 -20.16 31.18 7.63
N LYS A 353 -20.94 32.00 6.89
CA LYS A 353 -22.07 31.47 6.11
C LYS A 353 -21.65 30.47 5.03
N ILE A 354 -20.52 30.69 4.38
CA ILE A 354 -19.99 29.77 3.34
C ILE A 354 -19.59 28.46 4.00
N LEU A 355 -18.83 28.50 5.11
CA LEU A 355 -18.43 27.33 5.86
C LEU A 355 -19.63 26.55 6.39
N ASP A 356 -20.67 27.21 6.88
CA ASP A 356 -21.89 26.58 7.36
C ASP A 356 -22.74 25.97 6.23
N ARG A 357 -22.75 26.63 5.07
CA ARG A 357 -23.40 26.11 3.86
C ARG A 357 -22.72 24.83 3.35
N ASP A 358 -21.40 24.79 3.33
CA ASP A 358 -20.66 23.72 2.67
C ASP A 358 -20.32 22.56 3.59
N HIS A 359 -20.27 22.78 4.90
CA HIS A 359 -19.85 21.80 5.89
C HIS A 359 -20.82 21.70 7.04
N PHE A 360 -21.48 20.55 7.13
CA PHE A 360 -22.32 20.24 8.29
C PHE A 360 -21.44 19.83 9.49
N GLY A 361 -21.76 20.33 10.69
CA GLY A 361 -20.95 20.08 11.88
C GLY A 361 -19.60 20.79 11.83
N LEU A 362 -18.54 20.16 12.38
CA LEU A 362 -17.17 20.67 12.40
C LEU A 362 -17.03 22.07 13.05
N GLU A 363 -17.82 22.34 14.09
CA GLU A 363 -17.93 23.69 14.71
C GLU A 363 -16.57 24.22 15.18
N GLU A 364 -15.76 23.37 15.81
CA GLU A 364 -14.43 23.75 16.28
C GLU A 364 -13.51 24.14 15.13
N VAL A 365 -13.53 23.35 14.05
CA VAL A 365 -12.73 23.61 12.86
C VAL A 365 -13.14 24.93 12.21
N LYS A 366 -14.46 25.16 12.06
CA LYS A 366 -14.99 26.41 11.51
C LYS A 366 -14.59 27.61 12.38
N LYS A 367 -14.72 27.46 13.71
CA LYS A 367 -14.31 28.49 14.66
C LYS A 367 -12.84 28.85 14.50
N ARG A 368 -11.95 27.85 14.51
CA ARG A 368 -10.51 28.03 14.31
C ARG A 368 -10.18 28.69 12.97
N MET A 369 -10.88 28.28 11.90
CA MET A 369 -10.72 28.90 10.59
C MET A 369 -11.12 30.38 10.59
N ILE A 370 -12.22 30.73 11.24
CA ILE A 370 -12.67 32.14 11.35
C ILE A 370 -11.71 32.95 12.24
N GLU A 371 -11.22 32.38 13.34
CA GLU A 371 -10.20 33.02 14.19
C GLU A 371 -8.93 33.33 13.37
N HIS A 372 -8.45 32.35 12.59
CA HIS A 372 -7.29 32.55 11.73
C HIS A 372 -7.53 33.65 10.67
N LEU A 373 -8.69 33.64 9.99
CA LEU A 373 -9.06 34.70 9.04
C LEU A 373 -9.18 36.08 9.71
N ALA A 374 -9.62 36.11 10.95
CA ALA A 374 -9.69 37.35 11.72
C ALA A 374 -8.31 37.92 12.02
N VAL A 375 -7.36 37.09 12.39
CA VAL A 375 -5.95 37.49 12.60
C VAL A 375 -5.35 38.02 11.31
N LEU A 376 -5.54 37.34 10.18
CA LEU A 376 -5.05 37.79 8.86
C LEU A 376 -5.66 39.17 8.49
N LYS A 377 -6.94 39.38 8.77
CA LYS A 377 -7.62 40.65 8.54
C LYS A 377 -7.03 41.78 9.36
N LEU A 378 -6.72 41.52 10.66
CA LEU A 378 -6.20 42.55 11.58
C LEU A 378 -4.73 42.90 11.30
N ARG A 379 -3.93 41.90 10.95
CA ARG A 379 -2.50 42.06 10.65
C ARG A 379 -2.26 42.64 9.27
N ASN A 380 -3.20 42.45 8.35
CA ASN A 380 -3.08 42.80 6.93
C ASN A 380 -1.82 42.23 6.26
N ASP A 381 -1.32 41.14 6.81
CA ASP A 381 -0.22 40.32 6.28
C ASP A 381 -0.60 38.83 6.35
N MET A 382 0.12 37.98 5.59
CA MET A 382 -0.12 36.52 5.57
C MET A 382 0.89 35.75 6.41
N LYS A 383 1.67 36.44 7.24
CA LYS A 383 2.66 35.82 8.14
C LYS A 383 1.96 35.17 9.34
N SER A 384 1.34 34.04 9.12
CA SER A 384 0.69 33.23 10.15
C SER A 384 1.16 31.79 10.02
N PRO A 385 1.10 31.00 11.09
CA PRO A 385 1.32 29.57 11.01
C PRO A 385 0.38 28.95 9.97
N ILE A 386 0.87 27.93 9.29
CA ILE A 386 0.12 27.24 8.26
C ILE A 386 -0.90 26.34 8.93
N ILE A 387 -2.12 26.35 8.46
CA ILE A 387 -3.14 25.47 8.99
C ILE A 387 -2.92 24.05 8.48
N CYS A 388 -2.80 23.08 9.39
CA CYS A 388 -2.77 21.67 9.07
C CYS A 388 -4.04 20.97 9.58
N LEU A 389 -4.89 20.53 8.65
CA LEU A 389 -6.10 19.77 8.95
C LEU A 389 -5.74 18.28 9.05
N THR A 390 -5.78 17.73 10.26
CA THR A 390 -5.45 16.31 10.49
C THR A 390 -6.68 15.51 10.91
N GLY A 391 -6.82 14.30 10.40
CA GLY A 391 -7.93 13.42 10.78
C GLY A 391 -8.15 12.29 9.77
N PRO A 392 -9.13 11.42 10.01
CA PRO A 392 -9.38 10.27 9.16
C PRO A 392 -9.75 10.65 7.72
N PRO A 393 -9.63 9.73 6.76
CA PRO A 393 -10.00 9.99 5.38
C PRO A 393 -11.50 10.25 5.24
N GLY A 394 -11.88 11.11 4.31
CA GLY A 394 -13.29 11.37 3.96
C GLY A 394 -14.06 12.30 4.91
N VAL A 395 -13.39 13.00 5.85
CA VAL A 395 -14.03 13.97 6.75
C VAL A 395 -14.10 15.40 6.18
N GLY A 396 -13.67 15.62 4.93
CA GLY A 396 -13.81 16.92 4.29
C GLY A 396 -12.63 17.86 4.42
N LYS A 397 -11.43 17.38 4.81
CA LYS A 397 -10.22 18.22 4.96
C LYS A 397 -9.93 19.09 3.73
N THR A 398 -9.89 18.48 2.56
CA THR A 398 -9.59 19.18 1.30
C THR A 398 -10.71 20.13 0.86
N SER A 399 -11.97 19.84 1.19
CA SER A 399 -13.11 20.70 0.84
C SER A 399 -13.17 21.98 1.65
N ILE A 400 -12.71 21.98 2.92
CA ILE A 400 -12.60 23.18 3.75
C ILE A 400 -11.70 24.21 3.05
N GLY A 401 -10.56 23.81 2.51
CA GLY A 401 -9.67 24.72 1.79
C GLY A 401 -10.34 25.38 0.58
N ARG A 402 -11.24 24.67 -0.11
CA ARG A 402 -12.03 25.27 -1.21
C ARG A 402 -13.01 26.31 -0.70
N SER A 403 -13.72 26.03 0.39
CA SER A 403 -14.68 26.96 0.99
C SER A 403 -14.01 28.22 1.54
N VAL A 404 -12.79 28.06 2.11
CA VAL A 404 -11.97 29.21 2.53
C VAL A 404 -11.54 30.05 1.33
N ALA A 405 -11.14 29.45 0.23
CA ALA A 405 -10.79 30.17 -1.00
C ALA A 405 -12.00 30.97 -1.56
N GLU A 406 -13.19 30.36 -1.57
CA GLU A 406 -14.44 31.04 -1.95
C GLU A 406 -14.75 32.20 -1.01
N ALA A 407 -14.58 32.00 0.29
CA ALA A 407 -14.83 33.03 1.30
C ALA A 407 -13.93 34.26 1.12
N LEU A 408 -12.67 34.03 0.86
CA LEU A 408 -11.67 35.09 0.60
C LEU A 408 -11.79 35.70 -0.80
N GLY A 409 -12.52 35.07 -1.74
CA GLY A 409 -12.54 35.48 -3.14
C GLY A 409 -11.26 35.13 -3.91
N ARG A 410 -10.46 34.19 -3.40
CA ARG A 410 -9.20 33.75 -3.99
C ARG A 410 -9.36 32.51 -4.87
N LYS A 411 -8.44 32.31 -5.79
CA LYS A 411 -8.37 31.07 -6.57
C LYS A 411 -7.93 29.91 -5.67
N TYR A 412 -8.52 28.75 -5.91
CA TYR A 412 -8.23 27.50 -5.21
C TYR A 412 -7.33 26.62 -6.05
N VAL A 413 -6.26 26.12 -5.47
CA VAL A 413 -5.36 25.15 -6.10
C VAL A 413 -5.09 24.01 -5.12
N ARG A 414 -5.18 22.78 -5.61
CA ARG A 414 -4.84 21.57 -4.86
C ARG A 414 -3.56 20.97 -5.42
N ILE A 415 -2.60 20.70 -4.55
CA ILE A 415 -1.36 20.00 -4.85
C ILE A 415 -1.35 18.72 -4.03
N SER A 416 -1.40 17.56 -4.69
CA SER A 416 -1.22 16.27 -4.01
C SER A 416 0.26 16.02 -3.81
N LEU A 417 0.66 15.82 -2.55
CA LEU A 417 2.03 15.53 -2.15
C LEU A 417 2.26 14.01 -1.97
N GLY A 418 1.18 13.22 -2.02
CA GLY A 418 1.26 11.77 -1.88
C GLY A 418 2.03 11.14 -3.03
N GLY A 419 3.10 10.42 -2.70
CA GLY A 419 3.96 9.75 -3.68
C GLY A 419 5.13 10.58 -4.23
N LEU A 420 5.28 11.82 -3.79
CA LEU A 420 6.47 12.62 -4.13
C LEU A 420 7.70 12.03 -3.45
N ARG A 421 8.77 11.87 -4.21
CA ARG A 421 10.04 11.29 -3.75
C ARG A 421 11.25 12.17 -4.08
N ASP A 422 11.10 13.08 -5.06
CA ASP A 422 12.15 13.94 -5.56
C ASP A 422 11.88 15.41 -5.19
N GLU A 423 12.88 16.07 -4.66
CA GLU A 423 12.87 17.50 -4.37
C GLU A 423 12.62 18.34 -5.64
N ALA A 424 13.10 17.88 -6.78
CA ALA A 424 12.92 18.55 -8.06
C ALA A 424 11.43 18.68 -8.46
N GLU A 425 10.53 17.83 -7.99
CA GLU A 425 9.11 18.00 -8.23
C GLU A 425 8.54 19.26 -7.56
N ILE A 426 9.14 19.75 -6.47
CA ILE A 426 8.73 20.97 -5.77
C ILE A 426 9.49 22.17 -6.29
N ARG A 427 10.84 22.06 -6.39
CA ARG A 427 11.74 23.15 -6.78
C ARG A 427 12.05 23.23 -8.28
N GLY A 428 11.51 22.31 -9.09
CA GLY A 428 11.82 22.23 -10.51
C GLY A 428 13.19 21.61 -10.81
N HIS A 429 13.36 21.18 -12.05
CA HIS A 429 14.62 20.64 -12.57
C HIS A 429 15.49 21.79 -13.09
N ARG A 430 16.81 21.64 -13.05
CA ARG A 430 17.70 22.61 -13.69
C ARG A 430 17.42 22.63 -15.20
N LYS A 431 17.24 23.81 -15.75
CA LYS A 431 16.85 24.00 -17.17
C LYS A 431 17.83 23.45 -18.20
N THR A 432 19.05 23.08 -17.77
CA THR A 432 20.07 22.45 -18.61
C THR A 432 19.77 21.01 -18.99
N TYR A 433 18.81 20.36 -18.32
CA TYR A 433 18.45 18.97 -18.62
C TYR A 433 17.35 18.91 -19.69
N ILE A 434 17.45 17.95 -20.59
CA ILE A 434 16.39 17.67 -21.57
C ILE A 434 15.16 17.20 -20.83
N GLY A 435 14.01 17.84 -21.06
CA GLY A 435 12.76 17.54 -20.35
C GLY A 435 12.63 18.25 -19.00
N ALA A 436 13.50 19.21 -18.67
CA ALA A 436 13.39 19.99 -17.46
C ALA A 436 12.05 20.75 -17.41
N MET A 437 11.42 20.71 -16.23
CA MET A 437 10.16 21.40 -15.95
C MET A 437 10.26 22.18 -14.65
N SER A 438 9.48 23.26 -14.54
CA SER A 438 9.30 24.00 -13.29
C SER A 438 8.62 23.13 -12.23
N GLY A 439 8.88 23.44 -10.96
CA GLY A 439 8.27 22.75 -9.83
C GLY A 439 6.75 22.91 -9.78
N ARG A 440 6.10 22.01 -9.08
CA ARG A 440 4.62 21.97 -8.94
C ARG A 440 4.05 23.26 -8.35
N ILE A 441 4.81 23.96 -7.51
CA ILE A 441 4.40 25.25 -6.95
C ILE A 441 4.23 26.30 -8.05
N ILE A 442 5.26 26.45 -8.89
CA ILE A 442 5.26 27.41 -10.00
C ILE A 442 4.21 27.03 -11.06
N GLN A 443 4.11 25.75 -11.41
CA GLN A 443 3.04 25.28 -12.34
C GLN A 443 1.65 25.55 -11.79
N SER A 444 1.47 25.43 -10.49
CA SER A 444 0.19 25.68 -9.83
C SER A 444 -0.16 27.17 -9.82
N LEU A 445 0.82 28.05 -9.64
CA LEU A 445 0.63 29.51 -9.76
C LEU A 445 0.24 29.91 -11.20
N LYS A 446 0.90 29.32 -12.21
CA LYS A 446 0.50 29.51 -13.62
C LYS A 446 -0.97 29.14 -13.83
N LYS A 447 -1.41 27.97 -13.34
CA LYS A 447 -2.81 27.52 -13.44
C LYS A 447 -3.79 28.41 -12.68
N ALA A 448 -3.37 28.96 -11.53
CA ALA A 448 -4.20 29.85 -10.73
C ALA A 448 -4.42 31.21 -11.41
N GLY A 449 -3.43 31.72 -12.15
CA GLY A 449 -3.45 33.02 -12.77
C GLY A 449 -3.45 34.20 -11.77
N THR A 450 -3.08 33.93 -10.51
CA THR A 450 -2.94 34.93 -9.44
C THR A 450 -1.80 34.57 -8.51
N SER A 451 -1.10 35.56 -7.93
CA SER A 451 0.00 35.34 -6.97
C SER A 451 -0.45 35.12 -5.53
N ASN A 452 -1.75 35.23 -5.24
CA ASN A 452 -2.30 35.01 -3.88
C ASN A 452 -3.40 33.94 -3.81
N PRO A 453 -3.22 32.78 -4.46
CA PRO A 453 -4.20 31.70 -4.35
C PRO A 453 -4.22 31.11 -2.93
N VAL A 454 -5.23 30.26 -2.67
CA VAL A 454 -5.20 29.32 -1.55
C VAL A 454 -4.69 27.98 -2.07
N PHE A 455 -3.56 27.56 -1.55
CA PHE A 455 -2.95 26.26 -1.87
C PHE A 455 -3.32 25.22 -0.82
N VAL A 456 -3.95 24.14 -1.25
CA VAL A 456 -4.17 22.97 -0.41
C VAL A 456 -3.14 21.92 -0.73
N LEU A 457 -2.23 21.71 0.22
CA LEU A 457 -1.18 20.67 0.19
C LEU A 457 -1.76 19.39 0.76
N ASP A 458 -2.20 18.51 -0.12
CA ASP A 458 -2.94 17.32 0.28
C ASP A 458 -2.01 16.13 0.54
N GLU A 459 -2.28 15.38 1.62
CA GLU A 459 -1.53 14.19 2.02
C GLU A 459 -0.04 14.45 2.34
N ILE A 460 0.26 15.50 3.12
CA ILE A 460 1.63 15.86 3.51
C ILE A 460 2.32 14.75 4.34
N ASP A 461 1.55 13.89 5.00
CA ASP A 461 2.02 12.73 5.76
C ASP A 461 2.52 11.57 4.88
N LYS A 462 2.32 11.64 3.57
CA LYS A 462 2.79 10.63 2.61
C LYS A 462 4.06 11.03 1.86
N LEU A 463 4.70 12.12 2.28
CA LEU A 463 6.03 12.47 1.79
C LEU A 463 7.04 11.44 2.29
N SER A 464 7.88 10.97 1.41
CA SER A 464 8.96 10.04 1.76
C SER A 464 10.30 10.58 1.27
N SER A 465 11.30 10.60 2.14
CA SER A 465 12.68 10.85 1.73
C SER A 465 13.20 9.65 0.92
N SER A 466 13.96 9.92 -0.13
CA SER A 466 14.61 8.92 -0.96
C SER A 466 16.08 9.31 -1.19
N ASN A 467 16.86 8.40 -1.77
CA ASN A 467 18.24 8.69 -2.17
C ASN A 467 18.34 9.80 -3.26
N GLN A 468 17.21 10.22 -3.83
CA GLN A 468 17.12 11.24 -4.87
C GLN A 468 16.77 12.64 -4.34
N GLY A 469 16.62 12.81 -3.02
CA GLY A 469 16.31 14.07 -2.38
C GLY A 469 15.28 13.96 -1.25
N ASP A 470 15.10 15.07 -0.55
CA ASP A 470 14.10 15.19 0.51
C ASP A 470 13.09 16.29 0.16
N PRO A 471 11.91 15.92 -0.36
CA PRO A 471 10.83 16.86 -0.65
C PRO A 471 10.38 17.68 0.57
N SER A 472 10.57 17.14 1.80
CA SER A 472 10.20 17.83 3.02
C SER A 472 11.08 19.07 3.24
N SER A 473 12.36 18.99 2.89
CA SER A 473 13.28 20.14 2.97
C SER A 473 12.88 21.26 2.01
N ALA A 474 12.46 20.92 0.79
CA ALA A 474 11.95 21.91 -0.17
C ALA A 474 10.65 22.58 0.33
N LEU A 475 9.76 21.79 0.98
CA LEU A 475 8.55 22.34 1.57
C LEU A 475 8.82 23.24 2.77
N LEU A 476 9.87 23.01 3.54
CA LEU A 476 10.24 23.92 4.62
C LEU A 476 10.47 25.35 4.10
N GLU A 477 11.14 25.51 2.97
CA GLU A 477 11.35 26.83 2.34
C GLU A 477 10.02 27.44 1.85
N VAL A 478 9.16 26.64 1.23
CA VAL A 478 7.85 27.10 0.73
C VAL A 478 6.95 27.55 1.89
N LEU A 479 7.01 26.84 3.01
CA LEU A 479 6.11 27.01 4.13
C LEU A 479 6.64 27.95 5.22
N ASP A 480 7.91 28.35 5.17
CA ASP A 480 8.48 29.28 6.12
C ASP A 480 8.14 30.73 5.74
N PRO A 481 7.38 31.48 6.53
CA PRO A 481 7.04 32.88 6.22
C PRO A 481 8.24 33.83 6.13
N GLU A 482 9.41 33.42 6.66
CA GLU A 482 10.64 34.22 6.59
C GLU A 482 11.41 34.00 5.28
N GLN A 483 11.24 32.81 4.65
CA GLN A 483 11.98 32.39 3.46
C GLN A 483 11.13 32.40 2.18
N ASN A 484 9.81 32.23 2.30
CA ASN A 484 8.91 32.06 1.15
C ASN A 484 8.72 33.31 0.29
N ASN A 485 9.20 34.47 0.74
CA ASN A 485 9.19 35.71 -0.05
C ASN A 485 10.16 35.66 -1.25
N SER A 486 11.06 34.68 -1.28
CA SER A 486 12.03 34.48 -2.35
C SER A 486 12.23 33.01 -2.63
N PHE A 487 11.12 32.27 -2.84
CA PHE A 487 11.17 30.85 -3.18
C PHE A 487 11.89 30.64 -4.51
N TYR A 488 12.97 29.87 -4.48
CA TYR A 488 13.80 29.63 -5.65
C TYR A 488 13.38 28.33 -6.36
N ASP A 489 12.94 28.47 -7.62
CA ASP A 489 12.71 27.35 -8.51
C ASP A 489 13.89 27.17 -9.47
N ASN A 490 14.41 25.95 -9.56
CA ASN A 490 15.62 25.65 -10.34
C ASN A 490 15.43 25.82 -11.85
N PHE A 491 14.19 25.66 -12.34
CA PHE A 491 13.87 25.89 -13.75
C PHE A 491 13.69 27.38 -14.04
N LEU A 492 13.02 28.08 -13.12
CA LEU A 492 12.77 29.53 -13.25
C LEU A 492 14.05 30.34 -13.06
N GLU A 493 15.04 29.79 -12.35
CA GLU A 493 16.34 30.45 -12.04
C GLU A 493 16.15 31.80 -11.34
N MET A 494 15.02 32.00 -10.68
CA MET A 494 14.66 33.25 -10.03
C MET A 494 13.79 33.01 -8.82
N GLY A 495 13.87 33.89 -7.82
CA GLY A 495 12.99 33.86 -6.66
C GLY A 495 11.58 34.31 -7.03
N TYR A 496 10.57 33.59 -6.54
CA TYR A 496 9.16 33.96 -6.66
C TYR A 496 8.58 34.25 -5.26
N ASP A 497 7.87 35.36 -5.12
CA ASP A 497 7.28 35.75 -3.84
C ASP A 497 5.99 34.94 -3.56
N LEU A 498 6.08 34.03 -2.60
CA LEU A 498 4.97 33.23 -2.09
C LEU A 498 4.34 33.81 -0.80
N SER A 499 4.83 34.93 -0.30
CA SER A 499 4.40 35.51 0.98
C SER A 499 2.92 35.88 1.05
N LYS A 500 2.25 36.03 -0.09
CA LYS A 500 0.82 36.33 -0.20
C LYS A 500 -0.05 35.09 -0.42
N VAL A 501 0.56 33.93 -0.62
CA VAL A 501 -0.13 32.65 -0.77
C VAL A 501 -0.62 32.17 0.59
N MET A 502 -1.86 31.70 0.63
CA MET A 502 -2.37 31.01 1.82
C MET A 502 -2.21 29.50 1.66
N PHE A 503 -1.42 28.88 2.54
CA PHE A 503 -1.21 27.44 2.53
C PHE A 503 -2.09 26.74 3.56
N ILE A 504 -2.75 25.66 3.15
CA ILE A 504 -3.51 24.76 4.03
C ILE A 504 -3.00 23.34 3.76
N ALA A 505 -2.44 22.70 4.76
CA ALA A 505 -2.00 21.30 4.66
C ALA A 505 -3.09 20.33 5.11
N THR A 506 -3.11 19.12 4.57
CA THR A 506 -3.96 18.04 5.05
C THR A 506 -3.11 16.81 5.38
N SER A 507 -3.47 16.11 6.45
CA SER A 507 -2.80 14.89 6.90
C SER A 507 -3.81 13.87 7.42
N ASN A 508 -3.48 12.59 7.29
CA ASN A 508 -4.21 11.51 7.96
C ASN A 508 -3.48 11.06 9.23
N ASN A 509 -2.15 11.18 9.25
CA ASN A 509 -1.32 10.74 10.37
C ASN A 509 -0.22 11.76 10.68
N MET A 510 -0.35 12.45 11.82
CA MET A 510 0.64 13.45 12.25
C MET A 510 2.02 12.86 12.57
N ALA A 511 2.07 11.62 13.07
CA ALA A 511 3.34 10.98 13.42
C ALA A 511 4.23 10.67 12.20
N ALA A 512 3.65 10.68 11.00
CA ALA A 512 4.40 10.47 9.76
C ALA A 512 4.97 11.76 9.16
N ILE A 513 4.62 12.93 9.72
CA ILE A 513 5.13 14.24 9.25
C ILE A 513 6.43 14.54 9.97
N GLN A 514 7.40 15.07 9.22
CA GLN A 514 8.67 15.50 9.78
C GLN A 514 8.46 16.57 10.86
N PRO A 515 9.08 16.45 12.07
CA PRO A 515 8.85 17.38 13.18
C PRO A 515 9.08 18.86 12.82
N ALA A 516 10.10 19.16 12.02
CA ALA A 516 10.40 20.52 11.57
C ALA A 516 9.26 21.16 10.75
N LEU A 517 8.46 20.38 10.03
CA LEU A 517 7.25 20.87 9.34
C LEU A 517 6.11 21.09 10.33
N VAL A 518 5.95 20.20 11.32
CA VAL A 518 4.89 20.29 12.33
C VAL A 518 5.05 21.57 13.16
N ASP A 519 6.27 21.94 13.52
CA ASP A 519 6.57 23.15 14.29
C ASP A 519 6.13 24.46 13.61
N ARG A 520 5.94 24.44 12.29
CA ARG A 520 5.48 25.57 11.48
C ARG A 520 3.97 25.58 11.23
N MET A 521 3.27 24.57 11.77
CA MET A 521 1.86 24.36 11.49
C MET A 521 0.98 24.55 12.72
N GLU A 522 -0.13 25.23 12.55
CA GLU A 522 -1.25 25.17 13.47
C GLU A 522 -2.11 23.94 13.17
N VAL A 523 -2.02 22.94 14.04
CA VAL A 523 -2.71 21.65 13.82
C VAL A 523 -4.14 21.73 14.32
N ILE A 524 -5.10 21.54 13.41
CA ILE A 524 -6.52 21.42 13.72
C ILE A 524 -6.96 19.96 13.53
N LYS A 525 -7.31 19.29 14.63
CA LYS A 525 -7.77 17.90 14.60
C LYS A 525 -9.24 17.83 14.16
N MET A 526 -9.49 16.99 13.18
CA MET A 526 -10.83 16.68 12.67
C MET A 526 -11.21 15.28 13.11
N SER A 527 -12.28 15.18 13.91
CA SER A 527 -12.86 13.89 14.28
C SER A 527 -13.67 13.29 13.13
N GLY A 528 -13.98 12.00 13.23
CA GLY A 528 -14.95 11.35 12.36
C GLY A 528 -16.36 11.89 12.57
N TYR A 529 -17.25 11.61 11.62
CA TYR A 529 -18.66 11.94 11.72
C TYR A 529 -19.45 10.87 12.46
N THR A 530 -20.44 11.30 13.20
CA THR A 530 -21.44 10.44 13.82
C THR A 530 -22.42 9.90 12.77
N THR A 531 -23.22 8.91 13.11
CA THR A 531 -24.27 8.40 12.19
C THR A 531 -25.26 9.54 11.85
N GLU A 532 -25.63 10.34 12.83
CA GLU A 532 -26.52 11.49 12.70
C GLU A 532 -25.91 12.57 11.78
N ASP A 533 -24.62 12.89 11.99
CA ASP A 533 -23.90 13.83 11.13
C ASP A 533 -23.83 13.30 9.69
N LYS A 534 -23.55 12.02 9.50
CA LYS A 534 -23.50 11.39 8.17
C LYS A 534 -24.85 11.42 7.45
N ILE A 535 -25.95 11.22 8.17
CA ILE A 535 -27.30 11.31 7.61
C ILE A 535 -27.56 12.73 7.10
N GLU A 536 -27.23 13.75 7.91
CA GLU A 536 -27.46 15.15 7.50
C GLU A 536 -26.53 15.57 6.37
N ILE A 537 -25.25 15.17 6.41
CA ILE A 537 -24.29 15.40 5.30
C ILE A 537 -24.79 14.71 4.02
N ALA A 538 -25.26 13.47 4.13
CA ALA A 538 -25.77 12.73 2.98
C ALA A 538 -26.97 13.44 2.37
N ARG A 539 -27.92 13.90 3.21
CA ARG A 539 -29.14 14.58 2.77
C ARG A 539 -28.87 15.95 2.16
N GLN A 540 -28.00 16.75 2.78
CA GLN A 540 -27.77 18.14 2.39
C GLN A 540 -26.76 18.27 1.25
N HIS A 541 -25.76 17.39 1.19
CA HIS A 541 -24.62 17.55 0.29
C HIS A 541 -24.42 16.38 -0.67
N LEU A 542 -24.33 15.12 -0.17
CA LEU A 542 -23.92 14.01 -1.02
C LEU A 542 -25.01 13.63 -2.01
N PHE A 543 -26.22 13.41 -1.54
CA PHE A 543 -27.33 12.95 -2.38
C PHE A 543 -27.69 13.97 -3.48
N PRO A 544 -27.85 15.29 -3.21
CA PRO A 544 -28.11 16.26 -4.26
C PRO A 544 -26.97 16.38 -5.28
N ARG A 545 -25.71 16.31 -4.80
CA ARG A 545 -24.53 16.33 -5.69
C ARG A 545 -24.51 15.11 -6.59
N GLN A 546 -24.71 13.91 -6.03
CA GLN A 546 -24.71 12.69 -6.79
C GLN A 546 -25.87 12.59 -7.77
N LEU A 547 -27.06 13.11 -7.45
CA LEU A 547 -28.15 13.23 -8.43
C LEU A 547 -27.72 14.05 -9.64
N LYS A 548 -27.14 15.24 -9.42
CA LYS A 548 -26.66 16.11 -10.48
C LYS A 548 -25.58 15.46 -11.34
N GLU A 549 -24.60 14.78 -10.71
CA GLU A 549 -23.52 14.09 -11.39
C GLU A 549 -24.01 12.92 -12.27
N HIS A 550 -25.15 12.31 -11.90
CA HIS A 550 -25.78 11.23 -12.68
C HIS A 550 -26.93 11.71 -13.59
N GLY A 551 -27.08 13.01 -13.77
CA GLY A 551 -28.08 13.58 -14.69
C GLY A 551 -29.52 13.52 -14.21
N LEU A 552 -29.75 13.28 -12.92
CA LEU A 552 -31.08 13.23 -12.34
C LEU A 552 -31.45 14.54 -11.60
N ASN A 553 -32.75 14.84 -11.56
CA ASN A 553 -33.27 15.97 -10.81
C ASN A 553 -33.77 15.50 -9.41
N PRO A 554 -33.87 16.42 -8.43
CA PRO A 554 -34.38 16.08 -7.11
C PRO A 554 -35.85 15.56 -7.10
N LYS A 555 -36.58 15.74 -8.20
CA LYS A 555 -37.94 15.22 -8.39
C LYS A 555 -37.98 13.74 -8.84
N ASP A 556 -36.89 13.28 -9.41
CA ASP A 556 -36.82 11.94 -10.01
C ASP A 556 -36.55 10.88 -8.94
N LEU A 557 -35.72 11.20 -7.93
CA LEU A 557 -35.41 10.27 -6.85
C LEU A 557 -35.26 11.02 -5.52
N THR A 558 -35.80 10.41 -4.46
CA THR A 558 -35.69 10.90 -3.08
C THR A 558 -35.29 9.79 -2.14
N ILE A 559 -34.58 10.11 -1.06
CA ILE A 559 -34.17 9.13 -0.04
C ILE A 559 -34.55 9.65 1.36
N GLY A 560 -35.12 8.76 2.18
CA GLY A 560 -35.51 9.06 3.56
C GLY A 560 -34.36 8.92 4.56
N LYS A 561 -34.50 9.54 5.75
CA LYS A 561 -33.50 9.39 6.84
C LYS A 561 -33.28 7.95 7.25
N LYS A 562 -34.33 7.14 7.37
CA LYS A 562 -34.23 5.72 7.73
C LYS A 562 -33.44 4.90 6.70
N GLN A 563 -33.60 5.19 5.42
CA GLN A 563 -32.87 4.52 4.35
C GLN A 563 -31.39 4.93 4.35
N LEU A 564 -31.09 6.21 4.60
CA LEU A 564 -29.72 6.67 4.79
C LEU A 564 -29.05 6.01 6.00
N GLU A 565 -29.75 5.96 7.13
CA GLU A 565 -29.29 5.27 8.32
C GLU A 565 -28.96 3.79 8.03
N LYS A 566 -29.86 3.09 7.33
CA LYS A 566 -29.65 1.69 6.92
C LYS A 566 -28.43 1.51 6.01
N ILE A 567 -28.20 2.46 5.08
CA ILE A 567 -26.99 2.43 4.23
C ILE A 567 -25.73 2.65 5.08
N ILE A 568 -25.78 3.63 5.99
CA ILE A 568 -24.63 3.94 6.86
C ILE A 568 -24.30 2.76 7.76
N GLU A 569 -25.29 2.16 8.40
CA GLU A 569 -25.10 1.10 9.38
C GLU A 569 -24.80 -0.26 8.75
N GLY A 570 -25.47 -0.60 7.66
CA GLY A 570 -25.36 -1.92 7.04
C GLY A 570 -24.29 -2.06 5.98
N TYR A 571 -23.80 -0.94 5.39
CA TYR A 571 -22.95 -1.01 4.20
C TYR A 571 -21.69 -0.14 4.25
N THR A 572 -21.52 0.67 5.32
CA THR A 572 -20.34 1.52 5.47
C THR A 572 -19.71 1.38 6.85
N ARG A 573 -18.38 1.20 6.89
CA ARG A 573 -17.61 1.16 8.13
C ARG A 573 -16.43 2.12 7.97
N GLU A 574 -16.70 3.41 8.16
CA GLU A 574 -15.71 4.48 7.97
C GLU A 574 -15.97 5.66 8.91
N SER A 575 -14.93 6.42 9.23
CA SER A 575 -15.07 7.65 10.02
C SER A 575 -15.63 8.83 9.20
N GLY A 576 -15.30 8.86 7.92
CA GLY A 576 -15.75 9.88 6.98
C GLY A 576 -17.04 9.50 6.26
N VAL A 577 -17.20 10.05 5.05
CA VAL A 577 -18.39 9.86 4.20
C VAL A 577 -18.05 9.41 2.78
N ARG A 578 -16.81 8.99 2.50
CA ARG A 578 -16.38 8.64 1.15
C ARG A 578 -17.00 7.33 0.65
N GLY A 579 -17.04 6.31 1.51
CA GLY A 579 -17.71 5.05 1.22
C GLY A 579 -19.24 5.23 1.15
N LEU A 580 -19.81 6.07 2.03
CA LEU A 580 -21.22 6.43 2.00
C LEU A 580 -21.61 7.09 0.67
N GLU A 581 -20.80 8.02 0.20
CA GLU A 581 -20.99 8.65 -1.11
C GLU A 581 -20.99 7.64 -2.24
N ALA A 582 -20.04 6.69 -2.25
CA ALA A 582 -19.97 5.63 -3.25
C ALA A 582 -21.20 4.71 -3.21
N LYS A 583 -21.76 4.43 -2.02
CA LYS A 583 -22.98 3.63 -1.87
C LYS A 583 -24.22 4.41 -2.34
N ILE A 584 -24.30 5.68 -2.01
CA ILE A 584 -25.37 6.57 -2.51
C ILE A 584 -25.31 6.64 -4.03
N ALA A 585 -24.14 6.85 -4.61
CA ALA A 585 -23.94 6.88 -6.06
C ALA A 585 -24.37 5.56 -6.72
N GLN A 586 -24.13 4.41 -6.06
CA GLN A 586 -24.56 3.11 -6.56
C GLN A 586 -26.10 2.99 -6.59
N VAL A 587 -26.80 3.46 -5.56
CA VAL A 587 -28.26 3.49 -5.50
C VAL A 587 -28.82 4.41 -6.59
N ILE A 588 -28.23 5.59 -6.77
CA ILE A 588 -28.65 6.57 -7.80
C ILE A 588 -28.43 5.99 -9.20
N ARG A 589 -27.29 5.34 -9.47
CA ARG A 589 -27.03 4.69 -10.75
C ARG A 589 -28.04 3.60 -11.10
N HIS A 590 -28.47 2.82 -10.10
CA HIS A 590 -29.50 1.81 -10.32
C HIS A 590 -30.81 2.47 -10.77
N ALA A 591 -31.25 3.53 -10.09
CA ALA A 591 -32.43 4.28 -10.49
C ALA A 591 -32.26 4.96 -11.86
N ALA A 592 -31.10 5.56 -12.13
CA ALA A 592 -30.78 6.18 -13.42
C ALA A 592 -30.83 5.15 -14.58
N LYS A 593 -30.35 3.93 -14.33
CA LYS A 593 -30.49 2.81 -15.31
C LYS A 593 -31.95 2.52 -15.61
N SER A 594 -32.78 2.33 -14.58
CA SER A 594 -34.21 2.01 -14.78
C SER A 594 -34.94 3.13 -15.52
N ILE A 595 -34.63 4.40 -15.20
CA ILE A 595 -35.19 5.56 -15.92
C ILE A 595 -34.76 5.55 -17.40
N ALA A 596 -33.47 5.29 -17.67
CA ALA A 596 -32.95 5.27 -19.03
C ALA A 596 -33.46 4.10 -19.87
N MET A 597 -33.85 2.99 -19.23
CA MET A 597 -34.43 1.81 -19.83
C MET A 597 -35.97 1.85 -19.86
N GLU A 598 -36.59 2.93 -19.39
CA GLU A 598 -38.04 3.10 -19.26
C GLU A 598 -38.70 1.99 -18.42
N GLU A 599 -37.93 1.43 -17.46
CA GLU A 599 -38.43 0.43 -16.52
C GLU A 599 -39.13 1.10 -15.32
N GLU A 600 -40.03 0.36 -14.67
CA GLU A 600 -40.66 0.82 -13.43
C GLU A 600 -39.60 0.98 -12.32
N TYR A 601 -39.64 2.11 -11.63
CA TYR A 601 -38.75 2.38 -10.48
C TYR A 601 -39.48 3.16 -9.38
N ASN A 602 -39.00 3.05 -8.16
CA ASN A 602 -39.54 3.78 -7.03
C ASN A 602 -38.91 5.18 -6.95
N LYS A 603 -39.73 6.26 -7.08
CA LYS A 603 -39.27 7.65 -6.87
C LYS A 603 -38.73 7.90 -5.47
N LYS A 604 -39.18 7.12 -4.50
CA LYS A 604 -38.68 7.15 -3.12
C LYS A 604 -37.96 5.82 -2.84
N VAL A 605 -36.65 5.91 -2.57
CA VAL A 605 -35.82 4.73 -2.27
C VAL A 605 -36.43 3.95 -1.12
N THR A 606 -36.67 2.66 -1.32
CA THR A 606 -37.19 1.72 -0.32
C THR A 606 -36.06 0.86 0.24
N ASP A 607 -36.36 0.11 1.30
CA ASP A 607 -35.42 -0.85 1.86
C ASP A 607 -35.10 -2.00 0.91
N GLU A 608 -36.06 -2.38 0.06
CA GLU A 608 -35.90 -3.40 -0.96
C GLU A 608 -34.98 -2.94 -2.09
N ASP A 609 -35.11 -1.67 -2.51
CA ASP A 609 -34.23 -1.06 -3.51
C ASP A 609 -32.77 -1.05 -3.02
N ILE A 610 -32.55 -0.77 -1.72
CA ILE A 610 -31.23 -0.81 -1.12
C ILE A 610 -30.66 -2.23 -1.16
N ILE A 611 -31.42 -3.25 -0.76
CA ILE A 611 -30.98 -4.63 -0.74
C ILE A 611 -30.73 -5.12 -2.18
N LYS A 612 -31.61 -4.78 -3.13
CA LYS A 612 -31.45 -5.14 -4.54
C LYS A 612 -30.19 -4.55 -5.15
N THR A 613 -29.83 -3.33 -4.74
CA THR A 613 -28.71 -2.60 -5.34
C THR A 613 -27.37 -2.89 -4.65
N LEU A 614 -27.38 -2.97 -3.32
CA LEU A 614 -26.17 -3.10 -2.51
C LEU A 614 -25.92 -4.53 -2.02
N GLY A 615 -26.90 -5.43 -2.20
CA GLY A 615 -26.89 -6.80 -1.67
C GLY A 615 -27.39 -6.87 -0.23
N ALA A 616 -27.24 -8.02 0.42
CA ALA A 616 -27.54 -8.17 1.84
C ALA A 616 -26.61 -7.31 2.69
N ALA A 617 -27.13 -6.74 3.76
CA ALA A 617 -26.30 -5.98 4.71
C ALA A 617 -25.22 -6.90 5.29
N ARG A 618 -23.96 -6.47 5.18
CA ARG A 618 -22.78 -7.25 5.63
C ARG A 618 -22.33 -6.88 7.04
N LEU A 619 -22.80 -5.74 7.54
CA LEU A 619 -22.43 -5.20 8.82
C LEU A 619 -23.66 -5.29 9.72
N GLU A 620 -23.77 -6.35 10.49
CA GLU A 620 -24.69 -6.38 11.64
C GLU A 620 -23.94 -5.74 12.80
N ARG A 621 -24.53 -4.69 13.39
CA ARG A 621 -24.00 -4.11 14.62
C ARG A 621 -24.44 -4.97 15.79
N ASP A 622 -23.54 -5.20 16.70
CA ASP A 622 -23.85 -5.84 17.96
C ASP A 622 -24.91 -5.02 18.67
N LYS A 623 -26.07 -5.62 18.81
CA LYS A 623 -27.08 -5.11 19.72
C LYS A 623 -26.62 -5.44 21.14
N TYR A 624 -26.88 -4.52 22.07
CA TYR A 624 -26.64 -4.78 23.47
C TYR A 624 -27.31 -6.10 23.89
N GLU A 625 -26.49 -7.10 24.16
CA GLU A 625 -26.89 -8.34 24.81
C GLU A 625 -26.86 -8.13 26.32
N SER A 626 -27.85 -8.60 27.05
CA SER A 626 -27.98 -8.24 28.47
C SER A 626 -26.80 -8.77 29.31
N ASN A 627 -26.38 -7.98 30.31
CA ASN A 627 -25.36 -8.38 31.31
C ASN A 627 -25.94 -9.36 32.37
N ASP A 628 -26.82 -10.27 31.98
CA ASP A 628 -27.51 -11.18 32.93
C ASP A 628 -26.63 -12.37 33.36
N VAL A 629 -25.52 -12.58 32.67
CA VAL A 629 -24.55 -13.67 32.89
C VAL A 629 -23.36 -13.14 33.68
N ALA A 630 -22.88 -13.92 34.69
CA ALA A 630 -21.65 -13.55 35.40
C ALA A 630 -20.44 -13.51 34.49
N GLY A 631 -19.61 -12.50 34.66
CA GLY A 631 -18.41 -12.34 33.87
C GLY A 631 -18.61 -11.63 32.52
N VAL A 632 -19.83 -11.14 32.23
CA VAL A 632 -20.09 -10.36 31.01
C VAL A 632 -20.30 -8.89 31.35
N VAL A 633 -19.49 -8.02 30.73
CA VAL A 633 -19.55 -6.58 30.94
C VAL A 633 -19.44 -5.85 29.61
N THR A 634 -20.19 -4.77 29.47
CA THR A 634 -20.11 -3.91 28.30
C THR A 634 -19.14 -2.75 28.55
N GLY A 635 -18.05 -2.73 27.80
CA GLY A 635 -17.13 -1.62 27.66
C GLY A 635 -17.47 -0.73 26.47
N LEU A 636 -16.76 0.38 26.36
CA LEU A 636 -16.86 1.32 25.23
C LEU A 636 -15.49 1.45 24.55
N ALA A 637 -15.45 1.21 23.26
CA ALA A 637 -14.28 1.35 22.44
C ALA A 637 -14.40 2.54 21.50
N TRP A 638 -13.25 3.10 21.15
CA TRP A 638 -13.11 4.03 20.06
C TRP A 638 -12.18 3.43 19.02
N THR A 639 -12.57 3.51 17.77
CA THR A 639 -11.81 3.02 16.62
C THR A 639 -11.65 4.13 15.57
N SER A 640 -10.78 3.92 14.62
CA SER A 640 -10.64 4.85 13.48
C SER A 640 -11.93 5.04 12.67
N VAL A 641 -12.92 4.17 12.84
CA VAL A 641 -14.21 4.21 12.13
C VAL A 641 -15.38 4.68 13.01
N GLY A 642 -15.11 5.04 14.26
CA GLY A 642 -16.09 5.57 15.20
C GLY A 642 -16.10 4.82 16.53
N GLY A 643 -17.10 5.10 17.39
CA GLY A 643 -17.31 4.39 18.63
C GLY A 643 -18.05 3.08 18.43
N ASP A 644 -17.73 2.09 19.28
CA ASP A 644 -18.37 0.80 19.31
C ASP A 644 -18.55 0.30 20.74
N ILE A 645 -19.50 -0.63 20.96
CA ILE A 645 -19.60 -1.34 22.23
C ILE A 645 -18.65 -2.52 22.23
N LEU A 646 -18.10 -2.84 23.37
CA LEU A 646 -17.13 -3.90 23.55
C LEU A 646 -17.64 -4.87 24.62
N PHE A 647 -17.94 -6.10 24.24
CA PHE A 647 -18.26 -7.13 25.22
C PHE A 647 -16.95 -7.71 25.79
N ILE A 648 -16.89 -7.78 27.09
CA ILE A 648 -15.82 -8.44 27.82
C ILE A 648 -16.42 -9.62 28.54
N GLU A 649 -16.01 -10.80 28.15
CA GLU A 649 -16.49 -12.07 28.70
C GLU A 649 -15.36 -12.71 29.48
N SER A 650 -15.65 -13.07 30.70
CA SER A 650 -14.71 -13.80 31.56
C SER A 650 -15.30 -15.14 31.99
N LEU A 651 -14.47 -16.17 31.99
CA LEU A 651 -14.81 -17.53 32.36
C LEU A 651 -13.75 -18.09 33.31
N ILE A 652 -14.18 -18.94 34.25
CA ILE A 652 -13.28 -19.72 35.10
C ILE A 652 -13.40 -21.21 34.84
N SER A 653 -12.28 -21.88 34.93
CA SER A 653 -12.19 -23.35 34.85
C SER A 653 -11.25 -23.86 35.94
N PRO A 654 -11.42 -25.09 36.45
CA PRO A 654 -10.48 -25.66 37.41
C PRO A 654 -9.05 -25.62 36.85
N GLY A 655 -8.09 -25.21 37.67
CA GLY A 655 -6.72 -25.02 37.16
C GLY A 655 -5.73 -24.58 38.24
N LYS A 656 -4.66 -23.91 37.82
CA LYS A 656 -3.54 -23.49 38.67
C LYS A 656 -3.41 -21.96 38.79
N GLY A 657 -4.49 -21.21 38.63
CA GLY A 657 -4.50 -19.75 38.75
C GLY A 657 -3.90 -19.02 37.54
N THR A 658 -3.83 -19.65 36.36
CA THR A 658 -3.33 -19.00 35.15
C THR A 658 -4.40 -18.12 34.49
N MET A 659 -3.98 -16.96 33.95
CA MET A 659 -4.84 -16.09 33.15
C MET A 659 -4.54 -16.26 31.67
N THR A 660 -5.57 -16.51 30.88
CA THR A 660 -5.51 -16.55 29.42
C THR A 660 -6.36 -15.42 28.84
N ILE A 661 -5.84 -14.74 27.84
CA ILE A 661 -6.51 -13.62 27.21
C ILE A 661 -6.61 -13.89 25.70
N THR A 662 -7.82 -13.76 25.14
CA THR A 662 -8.08 -13.95 23.71
C THR A 662 -8.93 -12.82 23.14
N GLY A 663 -8.95 -12.65 21.81
CA GLY A 663 -9.73 -11.61 21.12
C GLY A 663 -8.87 -10.62 20.32
N ASN A 664 -7.63 -11.01 19.94
CA ASN A 664 -6.69 -10.18 19.18
C ASN A 664 -6.39 -8.84 19.88
N LEU A 665 -6.01 -8.93 21.17
CA LEU A 665 -5.73 -7.78 22.02
C LEU A 665 -4.25 -7.37 21.91
N GLY A 666 -4.00 -6.07 21.81
CA GLY A 666 -2.68 -5.48 21.86
C GLY A 666 -2.06 -5.52 23.27
N ASN A 667 -0.81 -5.10 23.37
CA ASN A 667 -0.05 -5.23 24.63
C ASN A 667 -0.62 -4.36 25.75
N VAL A 668 -1.04 -3.13 25.47
CA VAL A 668 -1.61 -2.21 26.48
C VAL A 668 -2.89 -2.78 27.08
N MET A 669 -3.74 -3.41 26.25
CA MET A 669 -4.98 -4.03 26.72
C MET A 669 -4.73 -5.30 27.54
N LYS A 670 -3.68 -6.06 27.23
CA LYS A 670 -3.23 -7.21 28.03
C LYS A 670 -2.67 -6.79 29.38
N GLU A 671 -1.91 -5.70 29.41
CA GLU A 671 -1.43 -5.09 30.65
C GLU A 671 -2.60 -4.64 31.53
N SER A 672 -3.63 -4.01 30.96
CA SER A 672 -4.83 -3.61 31.70
C SER A 672 -5.55 -4.80 32.33
N ALA A 673 -5.62 -5.95 31.64
CA ALA A 673 -6.18 -7.18 32.20
C ALA A 673 -5.35 -7.73 33.36
N THR A 674 -4.01 -7.64 33.24
CA THR A 674 -3.08 -8.04 34.30
C THR A 674 -3.22 -7.15 35.52
N ILE A 675 -3.27 -5.82 35.32
CA ILE A 675 -3.50 -4.83 36.39
C ILE A 675 -4.84 -5.11 37.10
N ALA A 676 -5.90 -5.41 36.33
CA ALA A 676 -7.20 -5.73 36.89
C ALA A 676 -7.17 -6.97 37.80
N LEU A 677 -6.48 -8.04 37.39
CA LEU A 677 -6.34 -9.25 38.19
C LEU A 677 -5.47 -9.01 39.43
N GLU A 678 -4.36 -8.31 39.32
CA GLU A 678 -3.49 -8.03 40.47
C GLU A 678 -4.16 -7.09 41.48
N TYR A 679 -4.97 -6.13 41.01
CA TYR A 679 -5.80 -5.32 41.93
C TYR A 679 -6.81 -6.19 42.71
N ILE A 680 -7.47 -7.16 42.08
CA ILE A 680 -8.40 -8.08 42.76
C ILE A 680 -7.66 -8.92 43.79
N LYS A 681 -6.47 -9.44 43.46
CA LYS A 681 -5.64 -10.20 44.41
C LYS A 681 -5.27 -9.38 45.64
N ALA A 682 -4.84 -8.12 45.39
CA ALA A 682 -4.45 -7.22 46.49
C ALA A 682 -5.64 -6.75 47.37
N ASN A 683 -6.87 -6.85 46.88
CA ASN A 683 -8.08 -6.33 47.53
C ASN A 683 -9.18 -7.42 47.64
N ALA A 684 -8.81 -8.68 47.75
CA ALA A 684 -9.75 -9.81 47.73
C ALA A 684 -10.84 -9.68 48.78
N ASP A 685 -10.50 -9.24 50.00
CA ASP A 685 -11.45 -9.03 51.12
C ASP A 685 -12.48 -7.95 50.81
N LEU A 686 -12.07 -6.82 50.18
CA LEU A 686 -12.95 -5.74 49.79
C LEU A 686 -13.97 -6.15 48.73
N VAL A 687 -13.55 -7.07 47.86
CA VAL A 687 -14.38 -7.60 46.79
C VAL A 687 -15.23 -8.79 47.25
N GLY A 688 -14.93 -9.35 48.45
CA GLY A 688 -15.62 -10.50 48.99
C GLY A 688 -15.27 -11.83 48.33
N ILE A 689 -14.03 -12.00 47.93
CA ILE A 689 -13.49 -13.17 47.23
C ILE A 689 -12.49 -13.88 48.15
N ASN A 690 -12.52 -15.21 48.17
CA ASN A 690 -11.53 -16.01 48.89
C ASN A 690 -10.26 -16.13 48.04
N ASP A 691 -9.09 -15.81 48.60
CA ASP A 691 -7.77 -15.90 47.91
C ASP A 691 -7.49 -17.31 47.37
N GLU A 692 -7.97 -18.37 48.05
CA GLU A 692 -7.82 -19.73 47.58
C GLU A 692 -8.48 -19.99 46.21
N MET A 693 -9.53 -19.25 45.87
CA MET A 693 -10.21 -19.40 44.56
C MET A 693 -9.29 -19.03 43.43
N LEU A 694 -8.52 -17.96 43.57
CA LEU A 694 -7.61 -17.45 42.52
C LEU A 694 -6.47 -18.44 42.23
N SER A 695 -6.12 -19.30 43.19
CA SER A 695 -5.10 -20.34 43.00
C SER A 695 -5.65 -21.65 42.42
N LYS A 696 -6.96 -21.94 42.61
CA LYS A 696 -7.61 -23.18 42.18
C LYS A 696 -8.28 -23.11 40.80
N TYR A 697 -8.44 -21.93 40.26
CA TYR A 697 -9.14 -21.74 38.99
C TYR A 697 -8.29 -20.93 37.99
N ASN A 698 -8.28 -21.38 36.76
CA ASN A 698 -7.76 -20.56 35.64
C ASN A 698 -8.84 -19.57 35.21
N ILE A 699 -8.38 -18.37 34.84
CA ILE A 699 -9.25 -17.28 34.36
C ILE A 699 -9.04 -17.12 32.86
N HIS A 700 -10.12 -17.06 32.11
CA HIS A 700 -10.05 -16.74 30.69
C HIS A 700 -10.87 -15.47 30.43
N ILE A 701 -10.20 -14.44 29.87
CA ILE A 701 -10.85 -13.22 29.40
C ILE A 701 -10.90 -13.31 27.87
N HIS A 702 -12.10 -13.16 27.33
CA HIS A 702 -12.34 -13.12 25.89
C HIS A 702 -13.01 -11.81 25.52
N VAL A 703 -12.51 -11.19 24.44
CA VAL A 703 -13.17 -10.04 23.83
C VAL A 703 -13.54 -10.45 22.41
N PRO A 704 -14.84 -10.65 22.12
CA PRO A 704 -15.33 -11.09 20.81
C PRO A 704 -14.83 -10.23 19.66
N GLU A 705 -15.07 -10.68 18.41
CA GLU A 705 -14.57 -10.09 17.17
C GLU A 705 -13.03 -10.13 17.02
N GLY A 706 -12.44 -11.30 17.14
CA GLY A 706 -10.99 -11.50 17.01
C GLY A 706 -10.36 -11.09 15.68
N ALA A 707 -11.15 -10.86 14.64
CA ALA A 707 -10.69 -10.35 13.37
C ALA A 707 -10.25 -8.87 13.42
N THR A 708 -10.76 -8.10 14.40
CA THR A 708 -10.44 -6.67 14.57
C THR A 708 -9.40 -6.52 15.69
N PRO A 709 -8.21 -5.99 15.43
CA PRO A 709 -7.25 -5.69 16.48
C PRO A 709 -7.81 -4.67 17.46
N LYS A 710 -7.63 -4.92 18.78
CA LYS A 710 -8.09 -4.04 19.85
C LYS A 710 -6.92 -3.72 20.77
N ASP A 711 -6.68 -2.46 21.04
CA ASP A 711 -5.65 -2.03 21.97
C ASP A 711 -6.06 -0.76 22.71
N GLY A 712 -5.47 -0.55 23.89
CA GLY A 712 -5.68 0.64 24.69
C GLY A 712 -6.06 0.34 26.13
N PRO A 713 -5.80 1.30 27.07
CA PRO A 713 -6.01 1.11 28.49
C PRO A 713 -7.46 1.30 28.93
N SER A 714 -8.34 1.84 28.08
CA SER A 714 -9.68 2.32 28.43
C SER A 714 -10.69 1.22 28.79
N ALA A 715 -10.35 -0.06 28.62
CA ALA A 715 -11.16 -1.20 29.03
C ALA A 715 -10.84 -1.72 30.44
N GLY A 716 -9.88 -1.12 31.13
CA GLY A 716 -9.38 -1.62 32.42
C GLY A 716 -10.47 -1.76 33.48
N ILE A 717 -11.33 -0.73 33.66
CA ILE A 717 -12.43 -0.82 34.65
C ILE A 717 -13.48 -1.86 34.24
N ALA A 718 -13.71 -2.07 32.95
CA ALA A 718 -14.66 -3.06 32.46
C ALA A 718 -14.12 -4.50 32.63
N MET A 719 -12.82 -4.72 32.40
CA MET A 719 -12.17 -5.99 32.66
C MET A 719 -12.20 -6.36 34.12
N LEU A 720 -11.89 -5.43 35.01
CA LEU A 720 -11.94 -5.65 36.44
C LEU A 720 -13.38 -5.98 36.89
N THR A 721 -14.35 -5.20 36.42
CA THR A 721 -15.76 -5.43 36.74
C THR A 721 -16.23 -6.81 36.25
N SER A 722 -15.78 -7.24 35.07
CA SER A 722 -16.06 -8.57 34.52
C SER A 722 -15.50 -9.69 35.43
N LEU A 723 -14.25 -9.54 35.85
CA LEU A 723 -13.60 -10.49 36.75
C LEU A 723 -14.30 -10.56 38.14
N VAL A 724 -14.67 -9.41 38.71
CA VAL A 724 -15.39 -9.36 39.99
C VAL A 724 -16.78 -9.98 39.85
N SER A 725 -17.53 -9.66 38.80
CA SER A 725 -18.82 -10.29 38.52
C SER A 725 -18.70 -11.82 38.41
N LEU A 726 -17.65 -12.29 37.70
CA LEU A 726 -17.37 -13.72 37.56
C LEU A 726 -17.06 -14.40 38.91
N LEU A 727 -16.12 -13.83 39.65
CA LEU A 727 -15.64 -14.42 40.91
C LEU A 727 -16.69 -14.36 42.02
N THR A 728 -17.52 -13.30 42.05
CA THR A 728 -18.60 -13.16 43.02
C THR A 728 -19.93 -13.80 42.55
N GLN A 729 -20.01 -14.26 41.30
CA GLN A 729 -21.22 -14.79 40.66
C GLN A 729 -22.41 -13.81 40.66
N LYS A 730 -22.14 -12.53 40.84
CA LYS A 730 -23.14 -11.45 40.81
C LYS A 730 -23.26 -10.89 39.42
N ARG A 731 -24.49 -10.52 39.02
CA ARG A 731 -24.73 -9.90 37.72
C ARG A 731 -24.36 -8.42 37.72
N VAL A 732 -23.93 -7.94 36.57
CA VAL A 732 -23.76 -6.51 36.32
C VAL A 732 -25.11 -5.89 35.93
N LYS A 733 -25.32 -4.66 36.32
CA LYS A 733 -26.54 -3.88 36.04
C LYS A 733 -26.83 -3.86 34.53
N LYS A 734 -28.12 -3.93 34.18
CA LYS A 734 -28.56 -3.86 32.78
C LYS A 734 -28.42 -2.45 32.23
N ASN A 735 -28.22 -2.35 30.91
CA ASN A 735 -28.11 -1.09 30.17
C ASN A 735 -27.06 -0.13 30.74
N ILE A 736 -25.98 -0.68 31.30
CA ILE A 736 -24.81 0.07 31.75
C ILE A 736 -23.58 -0.30 30.91
N ALA A 737 -22.81 0.70 30.59
CA ALA A 737 -21.48 0.51 30.00
C ALA A 737 -20.44 1.34 30.75
N MET A 738 -19.19 1.02 30.56
CA MET A 738 -18.12 1.71 31.24
C MET A 738 -16.88 1.88 30.40
N THR A 739 -16.13 2.96 30.68
CA THR A 739 -14.84 3.21 30.07
C THR A 739 -13.94 3.97 31.05
N GLY A 740 -12.72 3.52 31.20
CA GLY A 740 -11.74 4.11 32.10
C GLY A 740 -10.48 3.26 32.19
N GLU A 741 -9.36 3.88 32.35
CA GLU A 741 -8.11 3.22 32.68
C GLU A 741 -8.02 2.99 34.18
N ILE A 742 -7.43 1.88 34.58
CA ILE A 742 -7.25 1.55 35.98
C ILE A 742 -5.77 1.51 36.35
N THR A 743 -5.43 1.98 37.54
CA THR A 743 -4.12 1.83 38.13
C THR A 743 -4.07 0.67 39.14
N LEU A 744 -2.88 0.18 39.47
CA LEU A 744 -2.67 -0.85 40.53
C LEU A 744 -3.25 -0.46 41.89
N ARG A 745 -3.43 0.86 42.15
CA ARG A 745 -4.05 1.36 43.39
C ARG A 745 -5.56 1.47 43.33
N GLY A 746 -6.16 1.12 42.18
CA GLY A 746 -7.60 1.23 41.95
C GLY A 746 -8.12 2.61 41.55
N LYS A 747 -7.24 3.59 41.31
CA LYS A 747 -7.64 4.89 40.79
C LYS A 747 -8.11 4.74 39.33
N VAL A 748 -9.22 5.40 39.00
CA VAL A 748 -9.72 5.47 37.62
C VAL A 748 -9.17 6.71 36.95
N LEU A 749 -8.55 6.54 35.79
CA LEU A 749 -7.94 7.62 35.00
C LEU A 749 -8.81 7.99 33.80
N PRO A 750 -8.69 9.26 33.33
CA PRO A 750 -9.45 9.73 32.17
C PRO A 750 -9.04 9.05 30.87
N VAL A 751 -9.98 8.98 29.94
CA VAL A 751 -9.80 8.33 28.63
C VAL A 751 -10.30 9.23 27.51
N GLY A 752 -9.75 9.02 26.29
CA GLY A 752 -10.14 9.78 25.10
C GLY A 752 -11.26 9.13 24.28
N GLY A 753 -11.70 9.83 23.23
CA GLY A 753 -12.71 9.37 22.26
C GLY A 753 -14.12 9.29 22.86
N LEU A 754 -14.43 10.16 23.82
CA LEU A 754 -15.68 10.07 24.59
C LEU A 754 -16.91 10.34 23.75
N LYS A 755 -16.86 11.32 22.85
CA LYS A 755 -17.99 11.62 21.97
C LYS A 755 -18.43 10.39 21.20
N GLU A 756 -17.49 9.70 20.57
CA GLU A 756 -17.74 8.50 19.78
C GLU A 756 -18.24 7.34 20.64
N LYS A 757 -17.64 7.14 21.82
CA LYS A 757 -18.01 6.11 22.79
C LYS A 757 -19.47 6.31 23.29
N ILE A 758 -19.83 7.55 23.63
CA ILE A 758 -21.18 7.89 24.13
C ILE A 758 -22.24 7.65 23.06
N LEU A 759 -21.94 8.06 21.83
CA LEU A 759 -22.86 7.85 20.71
C LEU A 759 -23.04 6.35 20.40
N ALA A 760 -21.98 5.56 20.52
CA ALA A 760 -22.08 4.10 20.40
C ALA A 760 -22.97 3.51 21.51
N ALA A 761 -22.76 3.93 22.75
CA ALA A 761 -23.58 3.51 23.88
C ALA A 761 -25.06 3.85 23.68
N LYS A 762 -25.35 5.07 23.24
CA LYS A 762 -26.72 5.54 22.95
C LYS A 762 -27.40 4.70 21.85
N ARG A 763 -26.68 4.42 20.75
CA ARG A 763 -27.19 3.58 19.66
C ARG A 763 -27.45 2.13 20.11
N ALA A 764 -26.59 1.60 20.98
CA ALA A 764 -26.75 0.26 21.53
C ALA A 764 -27.89 0.17 22.58
N GLY A 765 -28.56 1.28 22.90
CA GLY A 765 -29.65 1.32 23.88
C GLY A 765 -29.18 1.33 25.33
N ILE A 766 -27.91 1.61 25.59
CA ILE A 766 -27.35 1.80 26.92
C ILE A 766 -27.89 3.11 27.51
N LYS A 767 -28.19 3.11 28.81
CA LYS A 767 -28.79 4.24 29.50
C LYS A 767 -27.85 4.86 30.53
N GLU A 768 -26.93 4.08 31.06
CA GLU A 768 -26.03 4.52 32.10
C GLU A 768 -24.58 4.30 31.66
N ILE A 769 -23.71 5.27 31.92
CA ILE A 769 -22.31 5.20 31.56
C ILE A 769 -21.46 5.55 32.77
N ILE A 770 -20.50 4.68 33.13
CA ILE A 770 -19.50 4.93 34.16
C ILE A 770 -18.23 5.42 33.48
N LEU A 771 -17.68 6.52 33.98
CA LEU A 771 -16.43 7.12 33.47
C LEU A 771 -15.68 7.90 34.56
N CYS A 772 -14.43 8.21 34.29
CA CYS A 772 -13.60 8.98 35.21
C CYS A 772 -14.18 10.39 35.46
N LYS A 773 -14.09 10.84 36.69
CA LYS A 773 -14.53 12.19 37.10
C LYS A 773 -13.86 13.31 36.31
N GLU A 774 -12.59 13.14 35.97
CA GLU A 774 -11.84 14.12 35.19
C GLU A 774 -12.36 14.28 33.75
N ASN A 775 -13.08 13.29 33.22
CA ASN A 775 -13.74 13.37 31.92
C ASN A 775 -15.04 14.19 31.91
N LYS A 776 -15.44 14.75 33.02
CA LYS A 776 -16.68 15.56 33.09
C LYS A 776 -16.65 16.73 32.11
N ASN A 777 -15.52 17.44 32.02
CA ASN A 777 -15.37 18.57 31.12
C ASN A 777 -15.55 18.15 29.66
N ASP A 778 -15.00 16.99 29.26
CA ASP A 778 -15.15 16.46 27.90
C ASP A 778 -16.64 16.16 27.59
N ILE A 779 -17.42 15.74 28.59
CA ILE A 779 -18.86 15.47 28.43
C ILE A 779 -19.64 16.78 28.31
N ASP A 780 -19.27 17.80 29.08
CA ASP A 780 -19.91 19.11 29.06
C ASP A 780 -19.71 19.83 27.71
N GLU A 781 -18.66 19.51 26.97
CA GLU A 781 -18.40 20.00 25.62
C GLU A 781 -19.24 19.32 24.53
N ILE A 782 -19.85 18.16 24.83
CA ILE A 782 -20.67 17.42 23.88
C ILE A 782 -22.05 18.07 23.77
N LYS A 783 -22.55 18.22 22.52
CA LYS A 783 -23.90 18.79 22.28
C LYS A 783 -24.97 18.08 23.10
N ALA A 784 -25.84 18.83 23.72
CA ALA A 784 -26.90 18.32 24.61
C ALA A 784 -27.76 17.21 23.95
N ASP A 785 -28.06 17.33 22.65
CA ASP A 785 -28.84 16.34 21.91
C ASP A 785 -28.20 14.95 21.88
N TYR A 786 -26.87 14.88 21.94
CA TYR A 786 -26.15 13.63 21.92
C TYR A 786 -26.16 12.91 23.26
N VAL A 787 -26.15 13.66 24.36
CA VAL A 787 -26.15 13.12 25.73
C VAL A 787 -27.54 12.93 26.32
N GLN A 788 -28.56 13.48 25.68
CA GLN A 788 -29.94 13.38 26.15
C GLN A 788 -30.41 11.92 26.30
N GLY A 789 -30.95 11.58 27.48
CA GLY A 789 -31.43 10.22 27.80
C GLY A 789 -30.35 9.29 28.34
N LEU A 790 -29.14 9.79 28.57
CA LEU A 790 -28.05 9.07 29.21
C LEU A 790 -27.80 9.60 30.62
N THR A 791 -27.48 8.71 31.54
CA THR A 791 -27.07 9.05 32.91
C THR A 791 -25.58 8.75 33.05
N PHE A 792 -24.80 9.74 33.51
CA PHE A 792 -23.36 9.61 33.68
C PHE A 792 -23.01 9.44 35.16
N HIS A 793 -22.23 8.42 35.46
CA HIS A 793 -21.67 8.17 36.78
C HIS A 793 -20.17 8.51 36.75
N TYR A 794 -19.82 9.57 37.45
CA TYR A 794 -18.44 10.04 37.52
C TYR A 794 -17.75 9.44 38.75
N VAL A 795 -16.70 8.66 38.52
CA VAL A 795 -15.97 7.90 39.55
C VAL A 795 -14.51 8.28 39.58
N THR A 796 -13.88 8.12 40.76
CA THR A 796 -12.46 8.34 40.97
C THR A 796 -11.73 7.03 41.31
N GLU A 797 -12.45 6.08 41.91
CA GLU A 797 -11.91 4.80 42.37
C GLU A 797 -12.73 3.61 41.87
N MET A 798 -12.08 2.46 41.80
CA MET A 798 -12.69 1.23 41.33
C MET A 798 -13.80 0.71 42.28
N SER A 799 -13.68 0.97 43.58
CA SER A 799 -14.71 0.68 44.57
C SER A 799 -16.07 1.32 44.23
N GLU A 800 -16.04 2.58 43.74
CA GLU A 800 -17.24 3.29 43.30
C GLU A 800 -17.84 2.63 42.03
N VAL A 801 -16.95 2.21 41.06
CA VAL A 801 -17.40 1.50 39.87
C VAL A 801 -18.14 0.22 40.24
N LEU A 802 -17.55 -0.59 41.12
CA LEU A 802 -18.15 -1.85 41.56
C LEU A 802 -19.48 -1.65 42.30
N ALA A 803 -19.58 -0.64 43.17
CA ALA A 803 -20.80 -0.31 43.90
C ALA A 803 -21.94 0.09 42.95
N ILE A 804 -21.65 0.75 41.84
CA ILE A 804 -22.65 1.18 40.83
C ILE A 804 -22.98 0.03 39.87
N ALA A 805 -21.97 -0.71 39.41
CA ALA A 805 -22.10 -1.66 38.31
C ALA A 805 -22.58 -3.06 38.78
N VAL A 806 -22.07 -3.56 39.91
CA VAL A 806 -22.35 -4.93 40.38
C VAL A 806 -23.56 -4.94 41.31
N THR A 807 -24.54 -5.75 40.98
CA THR A 807 -25.77 -5.86 41.77
C THR A 807 -25.61 -6.90 42.88
N ASN A 808 -26.46 -6.86 43.91
CA ASN A 808 -26.53 -7.88 44.95
C ASN A 808 -27.29 -9.16 44.52
N GLN A 809 -27.71 -9.23 43.25
CA GLN A 809 -28.44 -10.39 42.74
C GLN A 809 -27.49 -11.35 42.02
N ASN A 810 -27.69 -12.65 42.26
CA ASN A 810 -26.94 -13.67 41.54
C ASN A 810 -27.25 -13.63 40.02
N SER A 811 -26.28 -13.99 39.25
CA SER A 811 -26.43 -14.12 37.80
C SER A 811 -27.27 -15.35 37.44
N LYS A 812 -27.84 -15.37 36.23
CA LYS A 812 -28.60 -16.51 35.71
C LYS A 812 -27.80 -17.81 35.64
N ASN A 813 -26.50 -17.71 35.46
CA ASN A 813 -25.55 -18.81 35.36
C ASN A 813 -24.74 -19.02 36.66
N ALA A 814 -25.20 -18.47 37.79
CA ALA A 814 -24.46 -18.55 39.04
C ALA A 814 -24.17 -20.01 39.43
N LYS A 815 -22.91 -20.32 39.63
CA LYS A 815 -22.39 -21.60 40.11
C LYS A 815 -21.92 -21.42 41.54
N LYS A 816 -22.06 -22.43 42.35
CA LYS A 816 -21.44 -22.46 43.68
C LYS A 816 -19.95 -22.69 43.48
N LEU A 817 -19.17 -21.64 43.61
CA LEU A 817 -17.70 -21.66 43.44
C LEU A 817 -17.00 -22.11 44.71
#